data_7f290bfb5ae08c43c0f486169d74ac02
#
_entry.id   7f290bfb5ae08c43c0f486169d74ac02
#
_cell.length_a   1.000
_cell.length_b   1.000
_cell.length_c   1.000
_cell.angle_alpha   90.00
_cell.angle_beta   90.00
_cell.angle_gamma   90.00
#
_symmetry.space_group_name_H-M   'P 1'
#
loop_
_entity.id
_entity.type
_entity.pdbx_description
1 polymer ?
#
loop_
_entity_poly.entity_id
_entity_poly.type
_entity_poly.pdbx_seq_one_letter_code
_entity_poly.pdbx_strand_id
1 'polypeptide(L)'
;MSSPELNTFVPNIRPDQTDALTAALSQRIMVIDGAMGTAIQRDRPDEAGYRGERFKDWPSDLIGNNDLLTLTQPHIIEGIHREYLDAGADILETNTFNANAVSLSDYGMEELAYELNYAGAALARQACDEFSTPEKPRYVAGALGPTTRTASISPDVNDPGARNVSYDQLVAAYLDAAKGLVDGGSDLLIVETIFDTLNAKAAVFAIETLFEERGRRWPVIISGTITDASGRTLSGQTTEAFWNSIRHARPIAVGLNCALGAPEMRPYLAEMSRIADTFVSCYPNAGLPNAFGEYDETPQRQAGYVADFADAGLVNLVGGCCGTTPAHIAEIAKVVEGKPPREVPEIAVATRLSGLEPLNITEDSLFVNIGERTNITGSARFRNLIKAEDYDTALSVALQQVEVGAQVIDINMDEGMIDGVAAMDRFTKLIASEPDISRVPEMIDSSKWEVIEAGLKNVQGKPIVNSISMKEGEEKFIREARLCRKYGAAVVVMAFDEQGQADNLERRKEICGRAYRVLTEQVGFPAEDIIFDPNCFALATGIEEHATYGIDFIEACAWIKENLPGVHISGGISNVSFSFRGNNPVREAIHAVFLFHAIKAGLDMGIVNAGALVPYDSIDPELRDRIEDVVLNRRPDAAERLLEIAERFNTKGAEEDPKAAEWRSLPVRERITHALVKGIDANVDDDTEELRAEIAAAGGRPIEVIEGPLMDGMNVVGDLFGAGKMFLPQVVKSARVMKKAVAYLLPFIEKEKEENGTADSKDTNGTIVMATVKGDVHDIGKNIVGVVLQCNNFEVIDLGVMVPAQKILDAAKEHDADIIGLSGLITPSLDEMSNFAVEMEREGLEIPLLIGGATTSRAHTAVKIAPRRKGPVVWVKDASRSVPVAAALLDDKQRPALLEATEKDYASLRERHAQKNERPMLTLEKARANRTPIDWDGYTPPVPAIGTGIRAFDDYDLAELREYIDWQPFFNAWEM
;
A
#
# COMPACT_ATOMS: atom_id res chain seq x y z
N MET A 1 -40.53 14.26 5.21
CA MET A 1 -41.02 13.81 3.89
C MET A 1 -41.00 12.30 3.90
N SER A 2 -42.11 11.63 3.55
CA SER A 2 -42.26 10.18 3.59
C SER A 2 -41.23 9.50 2.74
N SER A 3 -40.55 8.51 3.31
CA SER A 3 -39.65 7.59 2.59
C SER A 3 -40.37 7.09 1.32
N PRO A 4 -39.71 7.13 0.13
CA PRO A 4 -40.26 6.43 -1.02
C PRO A 4 -40.36 4.95 -0.67
N GLU A 5 -41.47 4.32 -1.05
CA GLU A 5 -41.63 2.88 -1.00
C GLU A 5 -40.37 2.22 -1.56
N LEU A 6 -39.75 1.36 -0.78
CA LEU A 6 -38.71 0.45 -1.25
C LEU A 6 -39.32 -0.30 -2.44
N ASN A 7 -39.01 0.15 -3.66
CA ASN A 7 -39.22 -0.65 -4.86
C ASN A 7 -38.55 -2.00 -4.56
N THR A 8 -39.32 -3.06 -4.53
CA THR A 8 -38.83 -4.41 -4.32
C THR A 8 -37.98 -4.77 -5.53
N PHE A 9 -36.66 -4.55 -5.44
CA PHE A 9 -35.69 -5.02 -6.43
C PHE A 9 -35.79 -6.53 -6.51
N VAL A 10 -36.08 -7.05 -7.68
CA VAL A 10 -36.17 -8.50 -7.91
C VAL A 10 -34.78 -9.00 -8.27
N PRO A 11 -34.14 -9.82 -7.44
CA PRO A 11 -32.82 -10.31 -7.76
C PRO A 11 -32.78 -11.09 -9.08
N ASN A 12 -31.86 -10.71 -9.97
CA ASN A 12 -31.56 -11.36 -11.24
C ASN A 12 -30.26 -12.19 -11.12
N ILE A 13 -30.23 -13.09 -10.13
CA ILE A 13 -29.04 -13.90 -9.85
C ILE A 13 -28.77 -14.86 -11.02
N ARG A 14 -27.61 -14.70 -11.65
CA ARG A 14 -27.20 -15.51 -12.79
C ARG A 14 -26.74 -16.90 -12.35
N PRO A 15 -26.82 -17.93 -13.23
CA PRO A 15 -26.14 -19.20 -13.00
C PRO A 15 -24.64 -19.01 -12.76
N ASP A 16 -24.01 -19.99 -12.10
CA ASP A 16 -22.57 -19.98 -11.89
C ASP A 16 -21.81 -20.05 -13.23
N GLN A 17 -20.92 -19.10 -13.44
CA GLN A 17 -20.11 -18.98 -14.66
C GLN A 17 -18.63 -19.34 -14.42
N THR A 18 -18.27 -19.81 -13.23
CA THR A 18 -16.87 -20.07 -12.86
C THR A 18 -16.17 -21.02 -13.81
N ASP A 19 -16.82 -22.15 -14.13
CA ASP A 19 -16.24 -23.16 -15.03
C ASP A 19 -16.10 -22.62 -16.47
N ALA A 20 -17.11 -21.88 -16.94
CA ALA A 20 -17.10 -21.30 -18.28
C ALA A 20 -16.01 -20.23 -18.42
N LEU A 21 -15.87 -19.35 -17.43
CA LEU A 21 -14.82 -18.34 -17.39
C LEU A 21 -13.43 -18.98 -17.29
N THR A 22 -13.26 -19.98 -16.42
CA THR A 22 -11.99 -20.71 -16.27
C THR A 22 -11.59 -21.38 -17.57
N ALA A 23 -12.52 -22.03 -18.26
CA ALA A 23 -12.27 -22.64 -19.55
C ALA A 23 -11.89 -21.61 -20.62
N ALA A 24 -12.59 -20.47 -20.68
CA ALA A 24 -12.28 -19.39 -21.64
C ALA A 24 -10.90 -18.80 -21.40
N LEU A 25 -10.55 -18.44 -20.16
CA LEU A 25 -9.25 -17.85 -19.77
C LEU A 25 -8.08 -18.82 -19.97
N SER A 26 -8.34 -20.14 -19.94
CA SER A 26 -7.35 -21.19 -20.22
C SER A 26 -7.12 -21.43 -21.71
N GLN A 27 -8.10 -21.10 -22.56
CA GLN A 27 -8.06 -21.39 -23.99
C GLN A 27 -7.62 -20.19 -24.82
N ARG A 28 -7.93 -18.98 -24.41
CA ARG A 28 -7.61 -17.74 -25.12
C ARG A 28 -7.45 -16.57 -24.17
N ILE A 29 -6.78 -15.52 -24.64
CA ILE A 29 -6.76 -14.24 -23.95
C ILE A 29 -8.14 -13.61 -24.12
N MET A 30 -8.78 -13.28 -22.99
CA MET A 30 -10.05 -12.56 -22.99
C MET A 30 -9.81 -11.05 -22.97
N VAL A 31 -10.82 -10.29 -23.38
CA VAL A 31 -10.77 -8.83 -23.43
C VAL A 31 -11.83 -8.26 -22.49
N ILE A 32 -11.40 -7.46 -21.51
CA ILE A 32 -12.26 -6.60 -20.69
C ILE A 32 -12.39 -5.26 -21.42
N ASP A 33 -13.43 -4.50 -21.13
CA ASP A 33 -13.70 -3.23 -21.77
C ASP A 33 -12.68 -2.14 -21.45
N GLY A 34 -13.03 -0.89 -21.67
CA GLY A 34 -12.16 0.27 -21.46
C GLY A 34 -12.77 1.30 -20.53
N ALA A 35 -12.15 2.47 -20.47
CA ALA A 35 -12.46 3.51 -19.51
C ALA A 35 -13.90 4.07 -19.66
N MET A 36 -14.79 3.70 -18.76
CA MET A 36 -16.13 4.25 -18.65
C MET A 36 -16.10 5.77 -18.46
N GLY A 37 -15.28 6.26 -17.53
CA GLY A 37 -15.14 7.70 -17.25
C GLY A 37 -14.68 8.50 -18.47
N THR A 38 -13.70 7.99 -19.23
CA THR A 38 -13.26 8.63 -20.49
C THR A 38 -14.37 8.68 -21.54
N ALA A 39 -15.16 7.62 -21.64
CA ALA A 39 -16.29 7.57 -22.57
C ALA A 39 -17.40 8.57 -22.17
N ILE A 40 -17.73 8.66 -20.88
CA ILE A 40 -18.70 9.65 -20.36
C ILE A 40 -18.25 11.10 -20.66
N GLN A 41 -16.95 11.39 -20.52
CA GLN A 41 -16.40 12.73 -20.80
C GLN A 41 -16.60 13.17 -22.26
N ARG A 42 -16.76 12.25 -23.19
CA ARG A 42 -17.10 12.57 -24.60
C ARG A 42 -18.47 13.23 -24.72
N ASP A 43 -19.44 12.75 -23.94
CA ASP A 43 -20.82 13.25 -24.00
C ASP A 43 -21.02 14.52 -23.14
N ARG A 44 -20.10 14.83 -22.23
CA ARG A 44 -20.04 16.05 -21.38
C ARG A 44 -21.39 16.44 -20.78
N PRO A 45 -22.06 15.57 -20.02
CA PRO A 45 -23.29 15.95 -19.34
C PRO A 45 -23.02 17.13 -18.40
N ASP A 46 -23.89 18.11 -18.43
CA ASP A 46 -23.85 19.23 -17.49
C ASP A 46 -24.49 18.87 -16.14
N GLU A 47 -24.48 19.79 -15.18
CA GLU A 47 -25.08 19.57 -13.88
C GLU A 47 -26.56 19.15 -13.96
N ALA A 48 -27.32 19.68 -14.91
CA ALA A 48 -28.71 19.31 -15.12
C ALA A 48 -28.81 17.84 -15.61
N GLY A 49 -27.88 17.42 -16.47
CA GLY A 49 -27.76 16.03 -16.92
C GLY A 49 -27.46 15.07 -15.75
N TYR A 50 -26.50 15.41 -14.88
CA TYR A 50 -26.22 14.61 -13.68
C TYR A 50 -27.41 14.52 -12.73
N ARG A 51 -28.18 15.63 -12.54
CA ARG A 51 -29.36 15.63 -11.66
C ARG A 51 -30.53 14.84 -12.24
N GLY A 52 -30.72 14.91 -13.54
CA GLY A 52 -31.93 14.43 -14.18
C GLY A 52 -33.18 14.98 -13.50
N GLU A 53 -34.35 14.39 -13.75
CA GLU A 53 -35.60 14.78 -13.10
C GLU A 53 -35.67 14.40 -11.62
N ARG A 54 -35.03 13.27 -11.25
CA ARG A 54 -35.13 12.69 -9.91
C ARG A 54 -34.41 13.51 -8.84
N PHE A 55 -33.28 14.10 -9.17
CA PHE A 55 -32.41 14.80 -8.23
C PHE A 55 -32.29 16.31 -8.54
N LYS A 56 -33.22 16.89 -9.31
CA LYS A 56 -33.19 18.29 -9.72
C LYS A 56 -33.07 19.28 -8.56
N ASP A 57 -33.66 18.96 -7.41
CA ASP A 57 -33.67 19.78 -6.21
C ASP A 57 -32.66 19.29 -5.15
N TRP A 58 -31.67 18.46 -5.53
CA TRP A 58 -30.65 17.96 -4.61
C TRP A 58 -29.79 19.11 -4.07
N PRO A 59 -29.46 19.14 -2.77
CA PRO A 59 -28.83 20.30 -2.15
C PRO A 59 -27.38 20.56 -2.57
N SER A 60 -26.64 19.51 -2.98
CA SER A 60 -25.25 19.60 -3.43
C SER A 60 -25.13 19.44 -4.95
N ASP A 61 -24.02 19.89 -5.51
CA ASP A 61 -23.69 19.65 -6.91
C ASP A 61 -23.41 18.16 -7.14
N LEU A 62 -23.86 17.61 -8.26
CA LEU A 62 -23.78 16.20 -8.62
C LEU A 62 -22.84 15.92 -9.81
N ILE A 63 -22.32 16.97 -10.46
CA ILE A 63 -21.34 16.83 -11.54
C ILE A 63 -20.11 16.10 -11.02
N GLY A 64 -19.64 15.11 -11.78
CA GLY A 64 -18.54 14.23 -11.38
C GLY A 64 -18.99 12.91 -10.74
N ASN A 65 -20.25 12.79 -10.28
CA ASN A 65 -20.79 11.50 -9.85
C ASN A 65 -21.21 10.66 -11.06
N ASN A 66 -20.23 10.08 -11.73
CA ASN A 66 -20.45 9.32 -12.96
C ASN A 66 -21.36 8.10 -12.77
N ASP A 67 -21.30 7.48 -11.60
CA ASP A 67 -22.13 6.31 -11.27
C ASP A 67 -23.62 6.65 -11.26
N LEU A 68 -23.95 7.90 -10.86
CA LEU A 68 -25.32 8.42 -10.83
C LEU A 68 -25.96 8.46 -12.22
N LEU A 69 -25.17 8.61 -13.30
CA LEU A 69 -25.65 8.62 -14.67
C LEU A 69 -26.36 7.31 -15.04
N THR A 70 -26.05 6.22 -14.36
CA THR A 70 -26.78 4.96 -14.46
C THR A 70 -28.28 5.12 -14.19
N LEU A 71 -28.66 6.03 -13.29
CA LEU A 71 -30.06 6.33 -12.93
C LEU A 71 -30.62 7.52 -13.70
N THR A 72 -29.80 8.54 -13.97
CA THR A 72 -30.26 9.80 -14.54
C THR A 72 -30.15 9.88 -16.06
N GLN A 73 -29.14 9.19 -16.63
CA GLN A 73 -28.85 9.15 -18.06
C GLN A 73 -28.53 7.71 -18.55
N PRO A 74 -29.37 6.70 -18.25
CA PRO A 74 -29.04 5.29 -18.52
C PRO A 74 -28.68 5.02 -19.98
N HIS A 75 -29.23 5.80 -20.93
CA HIS A 75 -28.95 5.66 -22.34
C HIS A 75 -27.49 5.98 -22.73
N ILE A 76 -26.80 6.87 -21.97
CA ILE A 76 -25.38 7.14 -22.17
C ILE A 76 -24.58 5.90 -21.77
N ILE A 77 -24.83 5.36 -20.59
CA ILE A 77 -24.12 4.18 -20.07
C ILE A 77 -24.37 2.95 -20.95
N GLU A 78 -25.62 2.72 -21.34
CA GLU A 78 -26.01 1.63 -22.27
C GLU A 78 -25.29 1.78 -23.61
N GLY A 79 -25.23 2.99 -24.15
CA GLY A 79 -24.53 3.30 -25.41
C GLY A 79 -23.04 2.95 -25.30
N ILE A 80 -22.37 3.32 -24.22
CA ILE A 80 -20.96 3.02 -23.98
C ILE A 80 -20.73 1.50 -23.88
N HIS A 81 -21.56 0.78 -23.14
CA HIS A 81 -21.47 -0.68 -23.05
C HIS A 81 -21.57 -1.36 -24.42
N ARG A 82 -22.52 -0.92 -25.27
CA ARG A 82 -22.67 -1.43 -26.63
C ARG A 82 -21.45 -1.15 -27.51
N GLU A 83 -20.88 0.06 -27.41
CA GLU A 83 -19.67 0.42 -28.16
C GLU A 83 -18.48 -0.48 -27.79
N TYR A 84 -18.28 -0.81 -26.50
CA TYR A 84 -17.24 -1.74 -26.11
C TYR A 84 -17.50 -3.19 -26.52
N LEU A 85 -18.74 -3.65 -26.50
CA LEU A 85 -19.10 -4.98 -27.01
C LEU A 85 -18.90 -5.10 -28.52
N ASP A 86 -19.26 -4.07 -29.28
CA ASP A 86 -18.99 -3.96 -30.74
C ASP A 86 -17.48 -3.96 -31.01
N ALA A 87 -16.67 -3.31 -30.14
CA ALA A 87 -15.22 -3.31 -30.20
C ALA A 87 -14.60 -4.68 -29.89
N GLY A 88 -15.36 -5.63 -29.35
CA GLY A 88 -14.92 -6.99 -29.14
C GLY A 88 -14.69 -7.39 -27.69
N ALA A 89 -15.02 -6.55 -26.71
CA ALA A 89 -14.91 -6.89 -25.29
C ALA A 89 -15.71 -8.16 -24.93
N ASP A 90 -15.13 -9.04 -24.18
CA ASP A 90 -15.74 -10.26 -23.64
C ASP A 90 -16.41 -10.03 -22.30
N ILE A 91 -15.86 -9.11 -21.52
CA ILE A 91 -16.30 -8.75 -20.18
C ILE A 91 -16.56 -7.25 -20.16
N LEU A 92 -17.73 -6.84 -19.64
CA LEU A 92 -18.06 -5.46 -19.34
C LEU A 92 -17.92 -5.20 -17.83
N GLU A 93 -17.29 -4.10 -17.46
CA GLU A 93 -17.37 -3.55 -16.11
C GLU A 93 -18.64 -2.71 -15.96
N THR A 94 -19.26 -2.80 -14.78
CA THR A 94 -20.42 -1.96 -14.46
C THR A 94 -19.99 -0.51 -14.19
N ASN A 95 -20.86 0.45 -14.47
CA ASN A 95 -20.63 1.86 -14.11
C ASN A 95 -20.91 2.08 -12.61
N THR A 96 -20.07 1.49 -11.74
CA THR A 96 -20.26 1.47 -10.29
C THR A 96 -18.97 1.66 -9.50
N PHE A 97 -17.96 2.25 -10.14
CA PHE A 97 -16.60 2.40 -9.59
C PHE A 97 -16.59 3.09 -8.21
N ASN A 98 -17.40 4.12 -8.01
CA ASN A 98 -17.55 4.85 -6.74
C ASN A 98 -18.92 4.62 -6.08
N ALA A 99 -19.72 3.66 -6.54
CA ALA A 99 -21.07 3.42 -6.05
C ALA A 99 -21.09 2.69 -4.69
N ASN A 100 -20.34 3.18 -3.72
CA ASN A 100 -20.32 2.68 -2.34
C ASN A 100 -20.65 3.82 -1.37
N ALA A 101 -21.19 3.48 -0.19
CA ALA A 101 -21.67 4.47 0.77
C ALA A 101 -20.58 5.46 1.22
N VAL A 102 -19.30 5.04 1.30
CA VAL A 102 -18.19 5.90 1.69
C VAL A 102 -17.93 6.98 0.63
N SER A 103 -17.85 6.61 -0.64
CA SER A 103 -17.65 7.58 -1.74
C SER A 103 -18.89 8.43 -1.99
N LEU A 104 -20.08 7.84 -1.92
CA LEU A 104 -21.35 8.55 -2.11
C LEU A 104 -21.65 9.56 -0.98
N SER A 105 -21.01 9.42 0.18
CA SER A 105 -21.13 10.41 1.27
C SER A 105 -20.64 11.80 0.87
N ASP A 106 -19.74 11.90 -0.07
CA ASP A 106 -19.23 13.18 -0.59
C ASP A 106 -20.33 13.96 -1.35
N TYR A 107 -21.38 13.24 -1.79
CA TYR A 107 -22.57 13.81 -2.43
C TYR A 107 -23.82 13.79 -1.54
N GLY A 108 -23.74 13.22 -0.32
CA GLY A 108 -24.89 12.99 0.57
C GLY A 108 -25.87 11.96 0.01
N MET A 109 -25.36 10.95 -0.72
CA MET A 109 -26.16 9.94 -1.45
C MET A 109 -25.86 8.51 -1.00
N GLU A 110 -25.40 8.30 0.22
CA GLU A 110 -24.98 7.01 0.76
C GLU A 110 -26.07 5.92 0.62
N GLU A 111 -27.33 6.32 0.79
CA GLU A 111 -28.48 5.39 0.72
C GLU A 111 -28.73 4.82 -0.68
N LEU A 112 -28.11 5.42 -1.73
CA LEU A 112 -28.27 4.95 -3.11
C LEU A 112 -27.31 3.83 -3.50
N ALA A 113 -26.36 3.45 -2.65
CA ALA A 113 -25.31 2.50 -2.98
C ALA A 113 -25.86 1.20 -3.57
N TYR A 114 -26.79 0.55 -2.90
CA TYR A 114 -27.41 -0.68 -3.40
C TYR A 114 -28.13 -0.48 -4.74
N GLU A 115 -28.94 0.58 -4.87
CA GLU A 115 -29.71 0.87 -6.07
C GLU A 115 -28.81 1.12 -7.28
N LEU A 116 -27.74 1.91 -7.12
CA LEU A 116 -26.77 2.21 -8.17
C LEU A 116 -26.06 0.95 -8.66
N ASN A 117 -25.62 0.09 -7.75
CA ASN A 117 -24.96 -1.17 -8.08
C ASN A 117 -25.92 -2.14 -8.78
N TYR A 118 -27.14 -2.24 -8.30
CA TYR A 118 -28.16 -3.06 -8.96
C TYR A 118 -28.47 -2.58 -10.38
N ALA A 119 -28.70 -1.28 -10.54
CA ALA A 119 -29.01 -0.69 -11.85
C ALA A 119 -27.82 -0.79 -12.81
N GLY A 120 -26.60 -0.54 -12.33
CA GLY A 120 -25.37 -0.64 -13.13
C GLY A 120 -25.17 -2.07 -13.66
N ALA A 121 -25.33 -3.06 -12.79
CA ALA A 121 -25.26 -4.47 -13.20
C ALA A 121 -26.38 -4.85 -14.17
N ALA A 122 -27.59 -4.36 -13.96
CA ALA A 122 -28.73 -4.67 -14.84
C ALA A 122 -28.56 -4.07 -16.25
N LEU A 123 -28.04 -2.86 -16.36
CA LEU A 123 -27.75 -2.23 -17.67
C LEU A 123 -26.65 -2.98 -18.43
N ALA A 124 -25.53 -3.27 -17.77
CA ALA A 124 -24.46 -4.05 -18.38
C ALA A 124 -24.94 -5.45 -18.79
N ARG A 125 -25.77 -6.09 -17.95
CA ARG A 125 -26.37 -7.40 -18.25
C ARG A 125 -27.26 -7.36 -19.50
N GLN A 126 -28.10 -6.36 -19.60
CA GLN A 126 -28.95 -6.19 -20.78
C GLN A 126 -28.10 -6.10 -22.07
N ALA A 127 -27.08 -5.28 -22.07
CA ALA A 127 -26.18 -5.14 -23.21
C ALA A 127 -25.46 -6.47 -23.52
N CYS A 128 -24.92 -7.16 -22.50
CA CYS A 128 -24.26 -8.44 -22.67
C CYS A 128 -25.21 -9.52 -23.24
N ASP A 129 -26.47 -9.59 -22.80
CA ASP A 129 -27.44 -10.58 -23.28
C ASP A 129 -27.78 -10.37 -24.75
N GLU A 130 -27.78 -9.12 -25.25
CA GLU A 130 -27.99 -8.82 -26.65
C GLU A 130 -26.82 -9.24 -27.56
N PHE A 131 -25.58 -9.14 -27.05
CA PHE A 131 -24.37 -9.42 -27.81
C PHE A 131 -23.82 -10.85 -27.60
N SER A 132 -24.33 -11.58 -26.63
CA SER A 132 -23.86 -12.95 -26.35
C SER A 132 -24.32 -13.93 -27.44
N THR A 133 -23.38 -14.75 -27.89
CA THR A 133 -23.65 -15.94 -28.70
C THR A 133 -23.08 -17.18 -28.04
N PRO A 134 -23.51 -18.40 -28.41
CA PRO A 134 -22.89 -19.63 -27.86
C PRO A 134 -21.37 -19.70 -28.08
N GLU A 135 -20.88 -19.15 -29.19
CA GLU A 135 -19.45 -19.14 -29.54
C GLU A 135 -18.68 -18.00 -28.86
N LYS A 136 -19.36 -16.90 -28.52
CA LYS A 136 -18.77 -15.74 -27.86
C LYS A 136 -19.71 -15.20 -26.77
N PRO A 137 -19.78 -15.89 -25.61
CA PRO A 137 -20.54 -15.41 -24.46
C PRO A 137 -19.92 -14.10 -23.94
N ARG A 138 -20.77 -13.20 -23.41
CA ARG A 138 -20.37 -11.94 -22.78
C ARG A 138 -20.68 -11.99 -21.31
N TYR A 139 -19.81 -11.44 -20.50
CA TYR A 139 -19.91 -11.48 -19.04
C TYR A 139 -19.97 -10.08 -18.45
N VAL A 140 -20.61 -9.96 -17.31
CA VAL A 140 -20.68 -8.73 -16.52
C VAL A 140 -19.82 -8.85 -15.28
N ALA A 141 -18.80 -8.00 -15.17
CA ALA A 141 -18.00 -7.82 -13.97
C ALA A 141 -18.59 -6.67 -13.13
N GLY A 142 -19.11 -7.02 -11.96
CA GLY A 142 -19.56 -6.03 -10.98
C GLY A 142 -18.36 -5.29 -10.37
N ALA A 143 -18.15 -4.04 -10.75
CA ALA A 143 -17.01 -3.25 -10.37
C ALA A 143 -17.15 -2.69 -8.94
N LEU A 144 -16.16 -2.97 -8.09
CA LEU A 144 -15.94 -2.42 -6.75
C LEU A 144 -14.61 -1.67 -6.79
N GLY A 145 -14.69 -0.36 -7.01
CA GLY A 145 -13.52 0.51 -7.03
C GLY A 145 -13.02 0.85 -5.62
N PRO A 146 -11.91 1.58 -5.50
CA PRO A 146 -11.43 2.09 -4.23
C PRO A 146 -12.42 3.13 -3.69
N THR A 147 -12.41 3.32 -2.37
CA THR A 147 -13.17 4.43 -1.77
C THR A 147 -12.37 5.73 -1.87
N THR A 148 -13.03 6.87 -1.65
CA THR A 148 -12.38 8.18 -1.55
C THR A 148 -11.55 8.34 -0.25
N ARG A 149 -11.56 7.34 0.62
CA ARG A 149 -10.82 7.32 1.91
C ARG A 149 -9.96 6.07 2.02
N THR A 150 -8.82 6.22 2.72
CA THR A 150 -7.87 5.13 2.94
C THR A 150 -7.88 4.67 4.39
N ALA A 151 -7.76 3.35 4.61
CA ALA A 151 -7.67 2.78 5.94
C ALA A 151 -6.24 2.68 6.47
N SER A 152 -5.23 2.70 5.58
CA SER A 152 -3.81 2.54 5.95
C SER A 152 -3.10 3.87 6.18
N ILE A 153 -3.59 4.98 5.60
CA ILE A 153 -2.90 6.27 5.61
C ILE A 153 -3.65 7.23 6.51
N SER A 154 -2.93 7.93 7.39
CA SER A 154 -3.53 8.98 8.21
C SER A 154 -3.83 10.23 7.38
N PRO A 155 -5.03 10.81 7.52
CA PRO A 155 -5.34 12.12 6.95
C PRO A 155 -4.75 13.28 7.77
N ASP A 156 -4.28 13.02 8.99
CA ASP A 156 -3.72 14.01 9.91
C ASP A 156 -2.26 13.72 10.22
N VAL A 157 -1.39 14.67 9.89
CA VAL A 157 0.06 14.58 10.17
C VAL A 157 0.36 14.61 11.67
N ASN A 158 -0.48 15.31 12.43
CA ASN A 158 -0.27 15.42 13.87
C ASN A 158 -0.67 14.15 14.60
N ASP A 159 -1.52 13.35 13.98
CA ASP A 159 -1.94 12.06 14.50
C ASP A 159 -1.78 10.95 13.45
N PRO A 160 -0.61 10.31 13.39
CA PRO A 160 -0.35 9.21 12.46
C PRO A 160 -1.32 8.03 12.62
N GLY A 161 -1.95 7.90 13.80
CA GLY A 161 -2.96 6.89 14.07
C GLY A 161 -4.38 7.31 13.71
N ALA A 162 -4.62 8.55 13.24
CA ALA A 162 -5.94 8.98 12.80
C ALA A 162 -6.37 8.24 11.51
N ARG A 163 -7.65 7.98 11.39
CA ARG A 163 -8.28 7.44 10.17
C ARG A 163 -9.62 8.12 9.96
N ASN A 164 -9.95 8.42 8.71
CA ASN A 164 -11.24 9.02 8.34
C ASN A 164 -12.27 7.97 7.90
N VAL A 165 -11.89 6.69 7.91
CA VAL A 165 -12.77 5.55 7.68
C VAL A 165 -12.26 4.35 8.50
N SER A 166 -13.18 3.57 9.07
CA SER A 166 -12.83 2.33 9.75
C SER A 166 -12.97 1.12 8.81
N TYR A 167 -12.28 0.03 9.14
CA TYR A 167 -12.41 -1.25 8.42
C TYR A 167 -13.87 -1.73 8.36
N ASP A 168 -14.60 -1.63 9.46
CA ASP A 168 -16.00 -2.07 9.53
C ASP A 168 -16.94 -1.20 8.67
N GLN A 169 -16.66 0.11 8.56
CA GLN A 169 -17.40 0.99 7.64
C GLN A 169 -17.14 0.61 6.18
N LEU A 170 -15.89 0.28 5.84
CA LEU A 170 -15.53 -0.21 4.50
C LEU A 170 -16.22 -1.54 4.20
N VAL A 171 -16.18 -2.49 5.14
CA VAL A 171 -16.87 -3.80 4.97
C VAL A 171 -18.35 -3.60 4.74
N ALA A 172 -19.01 -2.74 5.51
CA ALA A 172 -20.44 -2.48 5.35
C ALA A 172 -20.74 -1.86 3.97
N ALA A 173 -19.93 -0.86 3.54
CA ALA A 173 -20.10 -0.19 2.25
C ALA A 173 -19.89 -1.14 1.06
N TYR A 174 -18.84 -1.97 1.10
CA TYR A 174 -18.57 -2.95 0.05
C TYR A 174 -19.59 -4.10 0.03
N LEU A 175 -20.10 -4.52 1.20
CA LEU A 175 -21.12 -5.57 1.27
C LEU A 175 -22.42 -5.13 0.60
N ASP A 176 -22.85 -3.91 0.86
CA ASP A 176 -24.07 -3.35 0.26
C ASP A 176 -23.92 -3.19 -1.27
N ALA A 177 -22.78 -2.69 -1.71
CA ALA A 177 -22.45 -2.58 -3.13
C ALA A 177 -22.41 -3.96 -3.81
N ALA A 178 -21.70 -4.93 -3.23
CA ALA A 178 -21.59 -6.28 -3.77
C ALA A 178 -22.96 -7.00 -3.84
N LYS A 179 -23.85 -6.78 -2.85
CA LYS A 179 -25.24 -7.27 -2.90
C LYS A 179 -25.99 -6.71 -4.10
N GLY A 180 -25.92 -5.39 -4.31
CA GLY A 180 -26.53 -4.75 -5.46
C GLY A 180 -26.04 -5.33 -6.78
N LEU A 181 -24.72 -5.49 -6.92
CA LEU A 181 -24.10 -6.04 -8.13
C LEU A 181 -24.57 -7.45 -8.47
N VAL A 182 -24.56 -8.37 -7.50
CA VAL A 182 -24.98 -9.76 -7.78
C VAL A 182 -26.49 -9.87 -7.99
N ASP A 183 -27.28 -9.07 -7.28
CA ASP A 183 -28.73 -9.05 -7.44
C ASP A 183 -29.14 -8.38 -8.77
N GLY A 184 -28.32 -7.46 -9.32
CA GLY A 184 -28.50 -6.85 -10.63
C GLY A 184 -28.10 -7.73 -11.82
N GLY A 185 -27.39 -8.84 -11.59
CA GLY A 185 -27.05 -9.81 -12.63
C GLY A 185 -25.60 -9.89 -13.05
N SER A 186 -24.66 -9.48 -12.19
CA SER A 186 -23.23 -9.69 -12.43
C SER A 186 -22.88 -11.17 -12.43
N ASP A 187 -22.02 -11.59 -13.37
CA ASP A 187 -21.50 -12.94 -13.47
C ASP A 187 -20.29 -13.16 -12.55
N LEU A 188 -19.52 -12.11 -12.31
CA LEU A 188 -18.33 -12.06 -11.45
C LEU A 188 -18.24 -10.70 -10.76
N LEU A 189 -17.38 -10.60 -9.75
CA LEU A 189 -17.03 -9.33 -9.10
C LEU A 189 -15.60 -8.96 -9.43
N ILE A 190 -15.32 -7.67 -9.52
CA ILE A 190 -13.96 -7.15 -9.70
C ILE A 190 -13.67 -6.10 -8.64
N VAL A 191 -12.60 -6.31 -7.86
CA VAL A 191 -12.06 -5.31 -6.94
C VAL A 191 -10.86 -4.69 -7.65
N GLU A 192 -10.98 -3.44 -8.06
CA GLU A 192 -10.02 -2.85 -8.98
C GLU A 192 -9.42 -1.55 -8.47
N THR A 193 -8.33 -1.13 -9.15
CA THR A 193 -7.62 0.13 -8.89
C THR A 193 -7.20 0.26 -7.43
N ILE A 194 -6.74 -0.88 -6.87
CA ILE A 194 -6.39 -0.99 -5.46
C ILE A 194 -5.05 -0.29 -5.23
N PHE A 195 -5.09 0.84 -4.56
CA PHE A 195 -3.91 1.58 -4.11
C PHE A 195 -3.68 1.47 -2.58
N ASP A 196 -4.68 1.02 -1.81
CA ASP A 196 -4.60 0.68 -0.39
C ASP A 196 -5.07 -0.77 -0.18
N THR A 197 -4.14 -1.64 0.19
CA THR A 197 -4.42 -3.07 0.35
C THR A 197 -5.36 -3.36 1.52
N LEU A 198 -5.39 -2.53 2.56
CA LEU A 198 -6.32 -2.71 3.67
C LEU A 198 -7.78 -2.45 3.23
N ASN A 199 -8.02 -1.48 2.35
CA ASN A 199 -9.32 -1.29 1.70
C ASN A 199 -9.72 -2.52 0.89
N ALA A 200 -8.78 -3.10 0.13
CA ALA A 200 -9.03 -4.34 -0.62
C ALA A 200 -9.37 -5.53 0.29
N LYS A 201 -8.68 -5.67 1.43
CA LYS A 201 -8.99 -6.71 2.42
C LYS A 201 -10.39 -6.54 3.01
N ALA A 202 -10.83 -5.30 3.22
CA ALA A 202 -12.20 -5.01 3.65
C ALA A 202 -13.22 -5.40 2.56
N ALA A 203 -12.94 -5.12 1.29
CA ALA A 203 -13.77 -5.56 0.17
C ALA A 203 -13.83 -7.09 0.06
N VAL A 204 -12.69 -7.78 0.19
CA VAL A 204 -12.62 -9.25 0.20
C VAL A 204 -13.43 -9.83 1.37
N PHE A 205 -13.28 -9.25 2.57
CA PHE A 205 -14.05 -9.67 3.73
C PHE A 205 -15.57 -9.51 3.51
N ALA A 206 -15.99 -8.41 2.90
CA ALA A 206 -17.39 -8.17 2.53
C ALA A 206 -17.88 -9.18 1.49
N ILE A 207 -17.09 -9.47 0.46
CA ILE A 207 -17.40 -10.45 -0.57
C ILE A 207 -17.52 -11.87 0.02
N GLU A 208 -16.60 -12.29 0.89
CA GLU A 208 -16.68 -13.56 1.59
C GLU A 208 -17.92 -13.64 2.49
N THR A 209 -18.30 -12.54 3.13
CA THR A 209 -19.56 -12.44 3.92
C THR A 209 -20.77 -12.64 3.02
N LEU A 210 -20.80 -11.99 1.86
CA LEU A 210 -21.88 -12.19 0.87
C LEU A 210 -21.97 -13.65 0.42
N PHE A 211 -20.82 -14.30 0.18
CA PHE A 211 -20.78 -15.69 -0.24
C PHE A 211 -21.32 -16.64 0.84
N GLU A 212 -21.00 -16.39 2.10
CA GLU A 212 -21.56 -17.11 3.25
C GLU A 212 -23.08 -16.91 3.34
N GLU A 213 -23.57 -15.66 3.22
CA GLU A 213 -25.00 -15.34 3.25
C GLU A 213 -25.79 -16.00 2.10
N ARG A 214 -25.19 -16.05 0.91
CA ARG A 214 -25.83 -16.60 -0.30
C ARG A 214 -25.61 -18.10 -0.47
N GLY A 215 -24.71 -18.72 0.29
CA GLY A 215 -24.33 -20.14 0.16
C GLY A 215 -23.67 -20.46 -1.19
N ARG A 216 -23.08 -19.46 -1.85
CA ARG A 216 -22.49 -19.55 -3.19
C ARG A 216 -21.33 -18.58 -3.34
N ARG A 217 -20.30 -18.97 -4.09
CA ARG A 217 -19.22 -18.09 -4.51
C ARG A 217 -19.46 -17.59 -5.94
N TRP A 218 -19.06 -16.35 -6.21
CA TRP A 218 -18.89 -15.80 -7.54
C TRP A 218 -17.39 -15.72 -7.86
N PRO A 219 -16.98 -15.84 -9.14
CA PRO A 219 -15.62 -15.54 -9.52
C PRO A 219 -15.25 -14.10 -9.12
N VAL A 220 -14.01 -13.91 -8.65
CA VAL A 220 -13.53 -12.60 -8.24
C VAL A 220 -12.24 -12.29 -9.00
N ILE A 221 -12.14 -11.12 -9.61
CA ILE A 221 -10.90 -10.55 -10.13
C ILE A 221 -10.42 -9.51 -9.13
N ILE A 222 -9.10 -9.47 -8.86
CA ILE A 222 -8.49 -8.46 -8.00
C ILE A 222 -7.37 -7.75 -8.76
N SER A 223 -7.45 -6.42 -8.87
CA SER A 223 -6.51 -5.62 -9.65
C SER A 223 -5.91 -4.49 -8.83
N GLY A 224 -4.59 -4.55 -8.65
CA GLY A 224 -3.81 -3.54 -7.94
C GLY A 224 -3.36 -2.40 -8.83
N THR A 225 -2.95 -1.32 -8.20
CA THR A 225 -2.45 -0.13 -8.89
C THR A 225 -1.09 0.26 -8.33
N ILE A 226 -0.08 0.28 -9.19
CA ILE A 226 1.24 0.82 -8.86
C ILE A 226 1.22 2.32 -9.12
N THR A 227 1.41 3.10 -8.08
CA THR A 227 1.11 4.54 -8.11
C THR A 227 2.32 5.43 -8.36
N ASP A 228 3.52 4.92 -8.24
CA ASP A 228 4.73 5.72 -8.36
C ASP A 228 5.92 4.96 -8.97
N ALA A 229 7.00 5.69 -9.21
CA ALA A 229 8.23 5.16 -9.78
C ALA A 229 9.00 4.21 -8.83
N SER A 230 8.62 4.10 -7.56
CA SER A 230 9.22 3.14 -6.63
C SER A 230 8.69 1.71 -6.85
N GLY A 231 7.64 1.55 -7.67
CA GLY A 231 7.02 0.25 -7.95
C GLY A 231 6.14 -0.28 -6.83
N ARG A 232 5.57 0.63 -6.03
CA ARG A 232 4.73 0.28 -4.89
C ARG A 232 3.31 0.80 -5.07
N THR A 233 2.36 0.20 -4.34
CA THR A 233 1.04 0.79 -4.13
C THR A 233 1.17 2.09 -3.33
N LEU A 234 0.12 2.91 -3.29
CA LEU A 234 0.14 4.16 -2.50
C LEU A 234 0.39 3.90 -1.01
N SER A 235 -0.14 2.82 -0.47
CA SER A 235 0.08 2.39 0.91
C SER A 235 1.45 1.73 1.15
N GLY A 236 2.30 1.62 0.12
CA GLY A 236 3.71 1.27 0.22
C GLY A 236 4.07 -0.19 -0.10
N GLN A 237 3.11 -1.05 -0.43
CA GLN A 237 3.39 -2.46 -0.72
C GLN A 237 4.03 -2.68 -2.09
N THR A 238 4.99 -3.61 -2.17
CA THR A 238 5.50 -4.16 -3.44
C THR A 238 4.45 -5.06 -4.11
N THR A 239 4.63 -5.36 -5.39
CA THR A 239 3.75 -6.26 -6.15
C THR A 239 3.56 -7.62 -5.48
N GLU A 240 4.64 -8.24 -4.99
CA GLU A 240 4.57 -9.54 -4.31
C GLU A 240 3.93 -9.44 -2.93
N ALA A 241 4.22 -8.38 -2.16
CA ALA A 241 3.55 -8.16 -0.87
C ALA A 241 2.04 -7.96 -1.05
N PHE A 242 1.63 -7.22 -2.07
CA PHE A 242 0.22 -7.07 -2.44
C PHE A 242 -0.42 -8.43 -2.73
N TRP A 243 0.20 -9.26 -3.58
CA TRP A 243 -0.31 -10.59 -3.89
C TRP A 243 -0.43 -11.47 -2.64
N ASN A 244 0.60 -11.52 -1.80
CA ASN A 244 0.56 -12.28 -0.54
C ASN A 244 -0.59 -11.85 0.37
N SER A 245 -0.89 -10.54 0.40
CA SER A 245 -1.93 -9.96 1.27
C SER A 245 -3.36 -10.32 0.84
N ILE A 246 -3.61 -10.51 -0.48
CA ILE A 246 -4.98 -10.71 -1.01
C ILE A 246 -5.23 -12.13 -1.55
N ARG A 247 -4.21 -12.98 -1.64
CA ARG A 247 -4.29 -14.33 -2.20
C ARG A 247 -5.34 -15.21 -1.53
N HIS A 248 -5.62 -14.99 -0.25
CA HIS A 248 -6.64 -15.72 0.52
C HIS A 248 -8.07 -15.57 -0.06
N ALA A 249 -8.34 -14.52 -0.84
CA ALA A 249 -9.57 -14.33 -1.58
C ALA A 249 -9.79 -15.42 -2.66
N ARG A 250 -8.75 -16.14 -3.05
CA ARG A 250 -8.77 -17.15 -4.13
C ARG A 250 -9.40 -16.60 -5.41
N PRO A 251 -8.87 -15.47 -5.92
CA PRO A 251 -9.43 -14.83 -7.10
C PRO A 251 -9.25 -15.74 -8.33
N ILE A 252 -10.18 -15.63 -9.30
CA ILE A 252 -10.02 -16.29 -10.60
C ILE A 252 -8.88 -15.65 -11.40
N ALA A 253 -8.69 -14.34 -11.22
CA ALA A 253 -7.56 -13.61 -11.81
C ALA A 253 -7.06 -12.53 -10.86
N VAL A 254 -5.75 -12.28 -10.90
CA VAL A 254 -5.11 -11.13 -10.24
C VAL A 254 -4.37 -10.31 -11.29
N GLY A 255 -4.26 -9.01 -11.10
CA GLY A 255 -3.58 -8.19 -12.08
C GLY A 255 -3.29 -6.77 -11.65
N LEU A 256 -3.01 -5.95 -12.65
CA LEU A 256 -2.67 -4.54 -12.48
C LEU A 256 -3.46 -3.69 -13.46
N ASN A 257 -3.91 -2.52 -13.02
CA ASN A 257 -4.55 -1.53 -13.87
C ASN A 257 -4.25 -0.11 -13.41
N CYS A 258 -4.54 0.85 -14.28
CA CYS A 258 -4.49 2.29 -14.00
C CYS A 258 -3.09 2.81 -13.60
N ALA A 259 -3.01 4.12 -13.30
CA ALA A 259 -1.86 4.94 -12.94
C ALA A 259 -0.72 4.95 -13.96
N LEU A 260 -0.29 3.81 -14.46
CA LEU A 260 0.82 3.67 -15.41
C LEU A 260 0.34 3.36 -16.82
N GLY A 261 1.15 3.72 -17.82
CA GLY A 261 1.03 3.20 -19.17
C GLY A 261 1.54 1.76 -19.27
N ALA A 262 1.29 1.12 -20.42
CA ALA A 262 1.68 -0.26 -20.63
C ALA A 262 3.21 -0.50 -20.49
N PRO A 263 4.09 0.34 -21.01
CA PRO A 263 5.55 0.16 -20.86
C PRO A 263 6.01 0.18 -19.40
N GLU A 264 5.52 1.13 -18.63
CA GLU A 264 5.89 1.31 -17.22
C GLU A 264 5.32 0.20 -16.34
N MET A 265 4.17 -0.35 -16.68
CA MET A 265 3.51 -1.45 -15.95
C MET A 265 4.17 -2.81 -16.20
N ARG A 266 4.84 -2.98 -17.35
CA ARG A 266 5.40 -4.26 -17.79
C ARG A 266 6.26 -5.01 -16.77
N PRO A 267 7.21 -4.37 -16.06
CA PRO A 267 8.05 -5.06 -15.07
C PRO A 267 7.22 -5.70 -13.94
N TYR A 268 6.25 -4.98 -13.43
CA TYR A 268 5.38 -5.42 -12.33
C TYR A 268 4.39 -6.50 -12.80
N LEU A 269 3.92 -6.39 -14.04
CA LEU A 269 3.12 -7.43 -14.68
C LEU A 269 3.93 -8.73 -14.84
N ALA A 270 5.19 -8.64 -15.25
CA ALA A 270 6.07 -9.80 -15.36
C ALA A 270 6.33 -10.45 -14.00
N GLU A 271 6.51 -9.66 -12.94
CA GLU A 271 6.61 -10.16 -11.58
C GLU A 271 5.31 -10.86 -11.16
N MET A 272 4.15 -10.22 -11.31
CA MET A 272 2.85 -10.82 -11.00
C MET A 272 2.64 -12.13 -11.78
N SER A 273 2.96 -12.13 -13.06
CA SER A 273 2.84 -13.32 -13.89
C SER A 273 3.73 -14.49 -13.40
N ARG A 274 4.88 -14.19 -12.83
CA ARG A 274 5.80 -15.23 -12.29
C ARG A 274 5.31 -15.82 -10.98
N ILE A 275 4.64 -15.03 -10.12
CA ILE A 275 4.30 -15.43 -8.74
C ILE A 275 2.84 -15.84 -8.55
N ALA A 276 1.95 -15.49 -9.47
CA ALA A 276 0.53 -15.78 -9.33
C ALA A 276 0.20 -17.21 -9.80
N ASP A 277 -0.43 -17.98 -8.92
CA ASP A 277 -0.97 -19.33 -9.17
C ASP A 277 -2.43 -19.31 -9.64
N THR A 278 -2.85 -18.18 -10.21
CA THR A 278 -4.15 -17.94 -10.84
C THR A 278 -3.95 -17.22 -12.16
N PHE A 279 -5.03 -16.91 -12.90
CA PHE A 279 -4.94 -16.13 -14.12
C PHE A 279 -4.46 -14.71 -13.85
N VAL A 280 -3.86 -14.08 -14.86
CA VAL A 280 -3.32 -12.71 -14.76
C VAL A 280 -4.04 -11.77 -15.71
N SER A 281 -4.46 -10.61 -15.17
CA SER A 281 -5.09 -9.52 -15.91
C SER A 281 -4.18 -8.28 -16.00
N CYS A 282 -4.31 -7.53 -17.12
CA CYS A 282 -3.64 -6.25 -17.26
C CYS A 282 -4.45 -5.32 -18.16
N TYR A 283 -4.87 -4.16 -17.61
CA TYR A 283 -5.57 -3.12 -18.37
C TYR A 283 -5.00 -1.73 -18.05
N PRO A 284 -3.90 -1.36 -18.76
CA PRO A 284 -3.18 -0.11 -18.52
C PRO A 284 -3.91 1.10 -19.09
N ASN A 285 -3.50 2.29 -18.67
CA ASN A 285 -3.91 3.55 -19.27
C ASN A 285 -3.43 3.63 -20.73
N ALA A 286 -4.05 4.50 -21.53
CA ALA A 286 -3.58 4.86 -22.87
C ALA A 286 -2.35 5.77 -22.81
N GLY A 287 -1.28 5.27 -22.21
CA GLY A 287 -0.07 6.01 -21.83
C GLY A 287 -0.26 6.83 -20.56
N LEU A 288 0.67 7.74 -20.30
CA LEU A 288 0.55 8.73 -19.24
C LEU A 288 -0.16 9.98 -19.79
N PRO A 289 -0.92 10.71 -18.95
CA PRO A 289 -1.57 11.94 -19.38
C PRO A 289 -0.52 12.96 -19.85
N ASN A 290 -0.81 13.61 -20.97
CA ASN A 290 0.05 14.67 -21.51
C ASN A 290 -0.07 15.96 -20.67
N ALA A 291 0.67 17.00 -21.08
CA ALA A 291 0.68 18.29 -20.42
C ALA A 291 -0.70 18.99 -20.32
N PHE A 292 -1.71 18.50 -21.00
CA PHE A 292 -3.08 19.03 -21.00
C PHE A 292 -4.08 18.07 -20.33
N GLY A 293 -3.58 16.99 -19.69
CA GLY A 293 -4.42 15.97 -19.07
C GLY A 293 -5.09 15.02 -20.06
N GLU A 294 -4.68 15.07 -21.35
CA GLU A 294 -5.21 14.22 -22.40
C GLU A 294 -4.29 13.00 -22.58
N TYR A 295 -4.83 11.92 -23.10
CA TYR A 295 -4.09 10.70 -23.39
C TYR A 295 -3.75 10.65 -24.89
N ASP A 296 -2.46 10.68 -25.20
CA ASP A 296 -1.95 10.77 -26.58
C ASP A 296 -1.63 9.40 -27.19
N GLU A 297 -1.71 8.33 -26.41
CA GLU A 297 -1.38 7.01 -26.91
C GLU A 297 -2.45 6.53 -27.89
N THR A 298 -1.99 6.15 -29.08
CA THR A 298 -2.93 5.70 -30.13
C THR A 298 -3.36 4.25 -29.90
N PRO A 299 -4.55 3.85 -30.39
CA PRO A 299 -5.03 2.47 -30.32
C PRO A 299 -4.00 1.44 -30.80
N GLN A 300 -3.31 1.70 -31.90
CA GLN A 300 -2.31 0.80 -32.49
C GLN A 300 -1.06 0.69 -31.63
N ARG A 301 -0.66 1.78 -30.98
CA ARG A 301 0.53 1.78 -30.13
C ARG A 301 0.28 1.00 -28.85
N GLN A 302 -0.84 1.26 -28.18
CA GLN A 302 -1.21 0.51 -26.98
C GLN A 302 -1.42 -0.98 -27.29
N ALA A 303 -2.11 -1.30 -28.39
CA ALA A 303 -2.25 -2.68 -28.83
C ALA A 303 -0.90 -3.36 -29.11
N GLY A 304 0.10 -2.61 -29.59
CA GLY A 304 1.46 -3.12 -29.76
C GLY A 304 2.10 -3.56 -28.43
N TYR A 305 1.91 -2.80 -27.36
CA TYR A 305 2.41 -3.19 -26.02
C TYR A 305 1.64 -4.40 -25.47
N VAL A 306 0.32 -4.42 -25.63
CA VAL A 306 -0.50 -5.57 -25.22
C VAL A 306 -0.13 -6.82 -26.01
N ALA A 307 0.22 -6.68 -27.29
CA ALA A 307 0.74 -7.78 -28.10
C ALA A 307 2.07 -8.34 -27.55
N ASP A 308 2.97 -7.46 -27.06
CA ASP A 308 4.20 -7.89 -26.38
C ASP A 308 3.90 -8.66 -25.07
N PHE A 309 2.92 -8.21 -24.28
CA PHE A 309 2.50 -8.96 -23.08
C PHE A 309 1.99 -10.36 -23.42
N ALA A 310 1.18 -10.46 -24.48
CA ALA A 310 0.67 -11.72 -24.95
C ALA A 310 1.78 -12.64 -25.52
N ASP A 311 2.68 -12.09 -26.33
CA ASP A 311 3.81 -12.82 -26.92
C ASP A 311 4.81 -13.30 -25.85
N ALA A 312 4.96 -12.54 -24.77
CA ALA A 312 5.75 -12.91 -23.60
C ALA A 312 5.03 -13.89 -22.66
N GLY A 313 3.77 -14.27 -22.94
CA GLY A 313 2.99 -15.19 -22.10
C GLY A 313 2.68 -14.63 -20.70
N LEU A 314 2.41 -13.32 -20.59
CA LEU A 314 2.22 -12.66 -19.27
C LEU A 314 0.76 -12.59 -18.84
N VAL A 315 -0.21 -12.70 -19.75
CA VAL A 315 -1.60 -12.35 -19.50
C VAL A 315 -2.63 -13.38 -19.96
N ASN A 316 -3.76 -13.42 -19.27
CA ASN A 316 -4.95 -14.19 -19.63
C ASN A 316 -6.14 -13.27 -19.97
N LEU A 317 -6.14 -12.05 -19.39
CA LEU A 317 -7.17 -11.05 -19.56
C LEU A 317 -6.50 -9.70 -19.83
N VAL A 318 -6.93 -8.99 -20.84
CA VAL A 318 -6.40 -7.67 -21.20
C VAL A 318 -7.52 -6.68 -21.49
N GLY A 319 -7.24 -5.40 -21.37
CA GLY A 319 -8.18 -4.33 -21.67
C GLY A 319 -7.52 -2.97 -21.58
N GLY A 320 -8.29 -1.96 -21.22
CA GLY A 320 -7.78 -0.61 -21.06
C GLY A 320 -8.38 0.12 -19.87
N CYS A 321 -7.64 1.05 -19.31
CA CYS A 321 -8.08 1.96 -18.25
C CYS A 321 -8.10 3.40 -18.79
N CYS A 322 -7.78 4.40 -17.99
CA CYS A 322 -7.93 5.82 -18.36
C CYS A 322 -7.37 6.15 -19.76
N GLY A 323 -8.13 6.98 -20.49
CA GLY A 323 -7.79 7.39 -21.85
C GLY A 323 -8.12 6.39 -22.95
N THR A 324 -8.48 5.13 -22.63
CA THR A 324 -8.86 4.15 -23.63
C THR A 324 -10.28 4.36 -24.16
N THR A 325 -10.48 4.05 -25.42
CA THR A 325 -11.73 4.20 -26.15
C THR A 325 -12.11 2.87 -26.80
N PRO A 326 -13.32 2.73 -27.36
CA PRO A 326 -13.69 1.54 -28.11
C PRO A 326 -12.70 1.19 -29.24
N ALA A 327 -12.07 2.20 -29.87
CA ALA A 327 -11.03 1.96 -30.87
C ALA A 327 -9.77 1.29 -30.29
N HIS A 328 -9.38 1.60 -29.05
CA HIS A 328 -8.29 0.92 -28.36
C HIS A 328 -8.63 -0.55 -28.07
N ILE A 329 -9.82 -0.80 -27.58
CA ILE A 329 -10.29 -2.15 -27.29
C ILE A 329 -10.40 -2.99 -28.57
N ALA A 330 -10.85 -2.40 -29.68
CA ALA A 330 -10.91 -3.08 -30.97
C ALA A 330 -9.52 -3.53 -31.46
N GLU A 331 -8.51 -2.65 -31.35
CA GLU A 331 -7.14 -3.00 -31.74
C GLU A 331 -6.52 -4.01 -30.75
N ILE A 332 -6.79 -3.90 -29.45
CA ILE A 332 -6.37 -4.89 -28.45
C ILE A 332 -6.99 -6.25 -28.76
N ALA A 333 -8.30 -6.34 -28.97
CA ALA A 333 -8.99 -7.59 -29.31
C ALA A 333 -8.37 -8.26 -30.55
N LYS A 334 -8.07 -7.45 -31.58
CA LYS A 334 -7.47 -7.92 -32.81
C LYS A 334 -6.06 -8.48 -32.63
N VAL A 335 -5.20 -7.82 -31.83
CA VAL A 335 -3.81 -8.27 -31.66
C VAL A 335 -3.67 -9.49 -30.75
N VAL A 336 -4.65 -9.76 -29.88
CA VAL A 336 -4.64 -10.95 -29.03
C VAL A 336 -5.39 -12.13 -29.64
N GLU A 337 -6.13 -11.92 -30.74
CA GLU A 337 -6.87 -13.00 -31.41
C GLU A 337 -5.93 -14.12 -31.86
N GLY A 338 -6.22 -15.35 -31.47
CA GLY A 338 -5.42 -16.54 -31.79
C GLY A 338 -4.10 -16.65 -31.07
N LYS A 339 -3.74 -15.72 -30.18
CA LYS A 339 -2.56 -15.87 -29.33
C LYS A 339 -2.87 -16.77 -28.13
N PRO A 340 -1.91 -17.61 -27.70
CA PRO A 340 -2.09 -18.43 -26.51
C PRO A 340 -2.14 -17.57 -25.27
N PRO A 341 -3.01 -17.90 -24.30
CA PRO A 341 -3.00 -17.23 -23.00
C PRO A 341 -1.77 -17.68 -22.18
N ARG A 342 -1.48 -16.92 -21.12
CA ARG A 342 -0.48 -17.33 -20.13
C ARG A 342 -0.85 -18.68 -19.53
N GLU A 343 0.12 -19.57 -19.45
CA GLU A 343 0.00 -20.80 -18.67
C GLU A 343 0.14 -20.46 -17.18
N VAL A 344 -0.79 -20.93 -16.36
CA VAL A 344 -0.70 -20.75 -14.90
C VAL A 344 0.44 -21.61 -14.38
N PRO A 345 1.50 -21.04 -13.79
CA PRO A 345 2.63 -21.82 -13.32
C PRO A 345 2.26 -22.64 -12.07
N GLU A 346 2.91 -23.80 -11.93
CA GLU A 346 2.92 -24.50 -10.65
C GLU A 346 3.86 -23.74 -9.69
N ILE A 347 3.27 -23.15 -8.67
CA ILE A 347 4.00 -22.42 -7.63
C ILE A 347 4.20 -23.34 -6.42
N ALA A 348 5.45 -23.47 -5.97
CA ALA A 348 5.75 -24.23 -4.76
C ALA A 348 4.90 -23.76 -3.58
N VAL A 349 4.34 -24.71 -2.83
CA VAL A 349 3.58 -24.41 -1.61
C VAL A 349 4.54 -23.79 -0.58
N ALA A 350 4.17 -22.65 -0.02
CA ALA A 350 4.96 -21.94 0.96
C ALA A 350 4.04 -21.02 1.79
N THR A 351 4.40 -20.76 3.03
CA THR A 351 3.77 -19.69 3.81
C THR A 351 4.20 -18.35 3.24
N ARG A 352 3.25 -17.55 2.80
CA ARG A 352 3.49 -16.25 2.16
C ARG A 352 2.92 -15.15 3.03
N LEU A 353 3.77 -14.59 3.87
CA LEU A 353 3.45 -13.44 4.72
C LEU A 353 3.81 -12.14 4.02
N SER A 354 3.37 -11.02 4.55
CA SER A 354 3.76 -9.69 4.08
C SER A 354 3.52 -8.60 5.12
N GLY A 355 4.45 -7.69 5.18
CA GLY A 355 4.22 -6.30 5.57
C GLY A 355 4.11 -5.46 4.31
N LEU A 356 4.90 -4.38 4.20
CA LEU A 356 5.10 -3.66 2.92
C LEU A 356 5.96 -4.48 1.95
N GLU A 357 6.73 -5.43 2.47
CA GLU A 357 7.57 -6.36 1.72
C GLU A 357 7.12 -7.80 1.96
N PRO A 358 7.37 -8.72 1.01
CA PRO A 358 6.99 -10.11 1.18
C PRO A 358 7.95 -10.83 2.14
N LEU A 359 7.43 -11.79 2.89
CA LEU A 359 8.19 -12.79 3.62
C LEU A 359 7.65 -14.18 3.25
N ASN A 360 8.36 -14.89 2.39
CA ASN A 360 7.99 -16.23 1.98
C ASN A 360 8.84 -17.26 2.73
N ILE A 361 8.19 -18.21 3.41
CA ILE A 361 8.84 -19.29 4.14
C ILE A 361 8.72 -20.54 3.29
N THR A 362 9.84 -20.94 2.72
CA THR A 362 10.01 -22.09 1.82
C THR A 362 10.81 -23.19 2.50
N GLU A 363 10.97 -24.35 1.86
CA GLU A 363 11.82 -25.44 2.36
C GLU A 363 13.29 -25.03 2.56
N ASP A 364 13.75 -24.06 1.76
CA ASP A 364 15.13 -23.54 1.83
C ASP A 364 15.29 -22.37 2.81
N SER A 365 14.20 -21.91 3.44
CA SER A 365 14.26 -20.80 4.38
C SER A 365 14.99 -21.19 5.66
N LEU A 366 15.81 -20.27 6.14
CA LEU A 366 16.44 -20.41 7.46
C LEU A 366 15.40 -20.11 8.54
N PHE A 367 15.82 -20.35 9.81
CA PHE A 367 15.01 -20.03 10.97
C PHE A 367 14.50 -18.58 10.97
N VAL A 368 13.19 -18.41 11.16
CA VAL A 368 12.55 -17.11 11.18
C VAL A 368 12.50 -16.58 12.61
N ASN A 369 13.13 -15.44 12.84
CA ASN A 369 13.09 -14.78 14.12
C ASN A 369 11.85 -13.89 14.26
N ILE A 370 11.04 -14.14 15.30
CA ILE A 370 9.90 -13.33 15.70
C ILE A 370 10.32 -12.50 16.91
N GLY A 371 10.37 -11.18 16.74
CA GLY A 371 10.78 -10.25 17.79
C GLY A 371 9.76 -10.17 18.93
N GLU A 372 10.21 -10.38 20.18
CA GLU A 372 9.38 -10.49 21.39
C GLU A 372 9.22 -9.18 22.19
N ARG A 373 9.89 -8.08 21.79
CA ARG A 373 10.00 -6.88 22.65
C ARG A 373 8.78 -5.96 22.61
N THR A 374 7.89 -6.12 21.64
CA THR A 374 6.58 -5.46 21.56
C THR A 374 5.47 -6.28 22.21
N ASN A 375 5.84 -7.25 23.04
CA ASN A 375 4.92 -8.02 23.86
C ASN A 375 4.94 -7.49 25.31
N ILE A 376 3.78 -7.07 25.80
CA ILE A 376 3.61 -6.41 27.10
C ILE A 376 3.94 -7.34 28.26
N THR A 377 3.75 -8.65 28.09
CA THR A 377 4.08 -9.68 29.10
C THR A 377 5.58 -10.00 29.13
N GLY A 378 6.23 -9.96 27.96
CA GLY A 378 7.66 -10.27 27.78
C GLY A 378 8.60 -9.08 28.02
N SER A 379 8.11 -7.84 27.87
CA SER A 379 8.92 -6.63 27.93
C SER A 379 8.39 -5.63 28.97
N ALA A 380 9.07 -5.52 30.10
CA ALA A 380 8.71 -4.53 31.12
C ALA A 380 8.83 -3.08 30.62
N ARG A 381 9.81 -2.78 29.75
CA ARG A 381 9.99 -1.47 29.11
C ARG A 381 8.76 -1.15 28.26
N PHE A 382 8.40 -2.00 27.34
CA PHE A 382 7.25 -1.80 26.45
C PHE A 382 5.94 -1.66 27.24
N ARG A 383 5.71 -2.53 28.24
CA ARG A 383 4.53 -2.45 29.11
C ARG A 383 4.40 -1.08 29.80
N ASN A 384 5.50 -0.54 30.32
CA ASN A 384 5.47 0.75 31.00
C ASN A 384 5.18 1.90 30.03
N LEU A 385 5.68 1.83 28.81
CA LEU A 385 5.41 2.82 27.75
C LEU A 385 3.94 2.80 27.34
N ILE A 386 3.37 1.64 27.07
CA ILE A 386 1.94 1.53 26.72
C ILE A 386 1.05 2.00 27.88
N LYS A 387 1.36 1.66 29.12
CA LYS A 387 0.63 2.17 30.31
C LYS A 387 0.71 3.68 30.47
N ALA A 388 1.79 4.29 30.03
CA ALA A 388 1.98 5.74 30.05
C ALA A 388 1.43 6.43 28.79
N GLU A 389 0.87 5.66 27.84
CA GLU A 389 0.43 6.13 26.51
C GLU A 389 1.58 6.77 25.69
N ASP A 390 2.83 6.45 26.02
CA ASP A 390 4.03 6.87 25.29
C ASP A 390 4.26 5.96 24.07
N TYR A 391 3.41 6.12 23.06
CA TYR A 391 3.44 5.32 21.85
C TYR A 391 4.66 5.63 20.97
N ASP A 392 5.15 6.85 20.98
CA ASP A 392 6.31 7.26 20.18
C ASP A 392 7.56 6.49 20.62
N THR A 393 7.81 6.43 21.94
CA THR A 393 8.90 5.61 22.47
C THR A 393 8.62 4.10 22.30
N ALA A 394 7.35 3.67 22.35
CA ALA A 394 6.97 2.28 22.09
C ALA A 394 7.27 1.85 20.64
N LEU A 395 7.07 2.73 19.66
CA LEU A 395 7.46 2.49 18.26
C LEU A 395 8.98 2.30 18.12
N SER A 396 9.79 3.02 18.88
CA SER A 396 11.25 2.82 18.86
C SER A 396 11.66 1.40 19.32
N VAL A 397 10.87 0.77 20.19
CA VAL A 397 11.08 -0.62 20.58
C VAL A 397 10.74 -1.58 19.43
N ALA A 398 9.70 -1.30 18.66
CA ALA A 398 9.38 -2.09 17.48
C ALA A 398 10.46 -1.95 16.40
N LEU A 399 10.89 -0.71 16.10
CA LEU A 399 11.95 -0.44 15.14
C LEU A 399 13.25 -1.15 15.47
N GLN A 400 13.68 -1.06 16.72
CA GLN A 400 14.92 -1.72 17.18
C GLN A 400 14.93 -3.23 16.91
N GLN A 401 13.78 -3.90 17.03
CA GLN A 401 13.70 -5.33 16.72
C GLN A 401 13.94 -5.63 15.25
N VAL A 402 13.36 -4.81 14.37
CA VAL A 402 13.54 -4.94 12.91
C VAL A 402 15.00 -4.66 12.52
N GLU A 403 15.61 -3.63 13.10
CA GLU A 403 17.02 -3.27 12.85
C GLU A 403 18.00 -4.37 13.26
N VAL A 404 17.74 -5.09 14.35
CA VAL A 404 18.59 -6.20 14.80
C VAL A 404 18.23 -7.54 14.14
N GLY A 405 17.33 -7.56 13.16
CA GLY A 405 17.08 -8.69 12.29
C GLY A 405 15.82 -9.52 12.59
N ALA A 406 14.87 -9.02 13.36
CA ALA A 406 13.57 -9.65 13.46
C ALA A 406 12.86 -9.60 12.10
N GLN A 407 12.38 -10.76 11.63
CA GLN A 407 11.69 -10.91 10.36
C GLN A 407 10.17 -10.81 10.49
N VAL A 408 9.66 -10.94 11.71
CA VAL A 408 8.28 -10.73 12.15
C VAL A 408 8.34 -10.05 13.50
N ILE A 409 7.38 -9.19 13.85
CA ILE A 409 7.28 -8.61 15.20
C ILE A 409 6.02 -9.09 15.89
N ASP A 410 6.16 -9.58 17.13
CA ASP A 410 5.06 -10.02 17.98
C ASP A 410 4.52 -8.83 18.77
N ILE A 411 3.21 -8.56 18.63
CA ILE A 411 2.51 -7.43 19.24
C ILE A 411 1.45 -7.96 20.21
N ASN A 412 1.68 -7.76 21.52
CA ASN A 412 0.74 -8.18 22.55
C ASN A 412 0.41 -7.03 23.50
N MET A 413 -0.90 -6.83 23.74
CA MET A 413 -1.46 -5.79 24.61
C MET A 413 -2.24 -6.37 25.81
N ASP A 414 -1.99 -7.64 26.21
CA ASP A 414 -2.69 -8.32 27.29
C ASP A 414 -2.18 -7.86 28.66
N GLU A 415 -2.73 -6.77 29.16
CA GLU A 415 -2.46 -6.23 30.49
C GLU A 415 -3.77 -5.85 31.19
N GLY A 416 -3.94 -6.26 32.45
CA GLY A 416 -5.19 -6.08 33.18
C GLY A 416 -5.61 -4.64 33.48
N MET A 417 -4.70 -3.67 33.31
CA MET A 417 -4.92 -2.26 33.65
C MET A 417 -5.05 -1.35 32.44
N ILE A 418 -5.10 -1.89 31.23
CA ILE A 418 -5.29 -1.16 29.98
C ILE A 418 -6.46 -1.73 29.18
N ASP A 419 -7.05 -0.90 28.32
CA ASP A 419 -7.95 -1.36 27.28
C ASP A 419 -7.12 -1.97 26.13
N GLY A 420 -7.02 -3.29 26.10
CA GLY A 420 -6.21 -4.02 25.12
C GLY A 420 -6.73 -3.81 23.68
N VAL A 421 -8.04 -3.65 23.49
CA VAL A 421 -8.64 -3.38 22.17
C VAL A 421 -8.20 -2.01 21.65
N ALA A 422 -8.36 -0.98 22.48
CA ALA A 422 -7.96 0.38 22.10
C ALA A 422 -6.44 0.51 21.91
N ALA A 423 -5.64 -0.16 22.76
CA ALA A 423 -4.17 -0.13 22.65
C ALA A 423 -3.67 -0.85 21.40
N MET A 424 -4.25 -2.02 21.06
CA MET A 424 -3.92 -2.76 19.84
C MET A 424 -4.31 -1.97 18.60
N ASP A 425 -5.51 -1.43 18.54
CA ASP A 425 -6.00 -0.59 17.45
C ASP A 425 -5.07 0.62 17.23
N ARG A 426 -4.73 1.32 18.31
CA ARG A 426 -3.87 2.50 18.25
C ARG A 426 -2.46 2.16 17.78
N PHE A 427 -1.85 1.15 18.39
CA PHE A 427 -0.45 0.80 18.10
C PHE A 427 -0.25 0.26 16.68
N THR A 428 -1.17 -0.59 16.18
CA THR A 428 -1.09 -1.11 14.82
C THR A 428 -1.30 -0.02 13.75
N LYS A 429 -2.18 0.96 14.03
CA LYS A 429 -2.32 2.15 13.16
C LYS A 429 -1.05 2.99 13.11
N LEU A 430 -0.36 3.12 14.24
CA LEU A 430 0.91 3.85 14.30
C LEU A 430 2.02 3.09 13.57
N ILE A 431 2.12 1.76 13.72
CA ILE A 431 3.05 0.92 12.96
C ILE A 431 2.83 1.09 11.46
N ALA A 432 1.58 1.10 10.99
CA ALA A 432 1.26 1.30 9.57
C ALA A 432 1.83 2.62 9.00
N SER A 433 2.07 3.61 9.86
CA SER A 433 2.67 4.90 9.49
C SER A 433 4.21 4.91 9.58
N GLU A 434 4.83 3.78 9.97
CA GLU A 434 6.27 3.60 10.14
C GLU A 434 6.81 2.57 9.15
N PRO A 435 7.24 2.98 7.93
CA PRO A 435 7.62 2.05 6.87
C PRO A 435 8.78 1.12 7.25
N ASP A 436 9.72 1.59 8.07
CA ASP A 436 10.85 0.78 8.52
C ASP A 436 10.43 -0.34 9.48
N ILE A 437 9.27 -0.21 10.13
CA ILE A 437 8.67 -1.24 10.99
C ILE A 437 7.71 -2.09 10.16
N SER A 438 6.76 -1.45 9.48
CA SER A 438 5.69 -2.14 8.74
C SER A 438 6.16 -2.89 7.50
N ARG A 439 7.45 -2.77 7.11
CA ARG A 439 8.04 -3.60 6.04
C ARG A 439 8.00 -5.09 6.36
N VAL A 440 8.08 -5.49 7.64
CA VAL A 440 7.97 -6.89 8.06
C VAL A 440 6.52 -7.24 8.44
N PRO A 441 6.12 -8.52 8.35
CA PRO A 441 4.82 -8.97 8.83
C PRO A 441 4.67 -8.78 10.35
N GLU A 442 3.44 -8.52 10.76
CA GLU A 442 3.05 -8.41 12.16
C GLU A 442 2.47 -9.74 12.67
N MET A 443 2.81 -10.12 13.90
CA MET A 443 2.13 -11.20 14.63
C MET A 443 1.22 -10.55 15.68
N ILE A 444 -0.08 -10.69 15.52
CA ILE A 444 -1.08 -10.15 16.42
C ILE A 444 -1.35 -11.18 17.52
N ASP A 445 -0.86 -10.88 18.71
CA ASP A 445 -0.87 -11.78 19.84
C ASP A 445 -1.84 -11.31 20.93
N SER A 446 -2.79 -12.15 21.29
CA SER A 446 -3.64 -11.96 22.46
C SER A 446 -4.34 -13.26 22.85
N SER A 447 -4.67 -13.36 24.14
CA SER A 447 -5.56 -14.37 24.68
C SER A 447 -7.06 -14.10 24.41
N LYS A 448 -7.39 -12.90 23.88
CA LYS A 448 -8.76 -12.41 23.66
C LYS A 448 -8.98 -12.13 22.18
N TRP A 449 -10.03 -12.76 21.65
CA TRP A 449 -10.33 -12.61 20.23
C TRP A 449 -10.59 -11.15 19.81
N GLU A 450 -11.31 -10.38 20.63
CA GLU A 450 -11.60 -8.96 20.35
C GLU A 450 -10.34 -8.09 20.19
N VAL A 451 -9.26 -8.41 20.88
CA VAL A 451 -7.95 -7.73 20.74
C VAL A 451 -7.26 -8.14 19.44
N ILE A 452 -7.30 -9.46 19.13
CA ILE A 452 -6.80 -9.99 17.85
C ILE A 452 -7.52 -9.31 16.68
N GLU A 453 -8.84 -9.27 16.73
CA GLU A 453 -9.65 -8.69 15.65
C GLU A 453 -9.37 -7.19 15.47
N ALA A 454 -9.16 -6.44 16.55
CA ALA A 454 -8.76 -5.03 16.48
C ALA A 454 -7.43 -4.84 15.73
N GLY A 455 -6.45 -5.70 15.98
CA GLY A 455 -5.19 -5.69 15.22
C GLY A 455 -5.39 -6.05 13.75
N LEU A 456 -6.12 -7.13 13.45
CA LEU A 456 -6.35 -7.59 12.08
C LEU A 456 -7.04 -6.55 11.19
N LYS A 457 -7.87 -5.69 11.75
CA LYS A 457 -8.57 -4.61 11.06
C LYS A 457 -7.65 -3.44 10.65
N ASN A 458 -6.40 -3.41 11.09
CA ASN A 458 -5.46 -2.34 10.80
C ASN A 458 -4.23 -2.80 10.00
N VAL A 459 -4.05 -4.12 9.82
CA VAL A 459 -2.88 -4.67 9.12
C VAL A 459 -3.17 -4.89 7.65
N GLN A 460 -2.53 -4.12 6.78
CA GLN A 460 -2.71 -4.25 5.33
C GLN A 460 -2.04 -5.51 4.76
N GLY A 461 -0.94 -5.98 5.36
CA GLY A 461 -0.22 -7.17 4.97
C GLY A 461 -0.94 -8.47 5.35
N LYS A 462 -0.26 -9.61 5.15
CA LYS A 462 -0.69 -10.91 5.65
C LYS A 462 0.00 -11.18 6.99
N PRO A 463 -0.71 -10.99 8.12
CA PRO A 463 -0.17 -11.19 9.47
C PRO A 463 -0.22 -12.65 9.91
N ILE A 464 0.35 -12.90 11.09
CA ILE A 464 0.14 -14.12 11.86
C ILE A 464 -0.76 -13.80 13.05
N VAL A 465 -1.74 -14.64 13.32
CA VAL A 465 -2.53 -14.60 14.57
C VAL A 465 -1.88 -15.51 15.60
N ASN A 466 -1.59 -15.00 16.78
CA ASN A 466 -1.08 -15.75 17.92
C ASN A 466 -2.04 -15.57 19.12
N SER A 467 -2.85 -16.52 19.48
CA SER A 467 -3.04 -17.86 18.95
C SER A 467 -4.50 -18.30 19.10
N ILE A 468 -4.83 -19.37 18.40
CA ILE A 468 -6.08 -20.10 18.66
C ILE A 468 -5.78 -21.48 19.29
N SER A 469 -6.75 -22.03 19.99
CA SER A 469 -6.62 -23.36 20.62
C SER A 469 -7.97 -24.01 20.89
N MET A 470 -7.96 -25.30 21.17
CA MET A 470 -9.18 -26.04 21.53
C MET A 470 -9.51 -26.00 23.04
N LYS A 471 -8.88 -25.11 23.83
CA LYS A 471 -9.11 -25.00 25.28
C LYS A 471 -10.59 -24.75 25.64
N GLU A 472 -11.32 -24.06 24.79
CA GLU A 472 -12.73 -23.73 24.96
C GLU A 472 -13.64 -24.55 24.02
N GLY A 473 -13.11 -25.65 23.45
CA GLY A 473 -13.80 -26.58 22.58
C GLY A 473 -13.64 -26.31 21.08
N GLU A 474 -13.98 -27.30 20.27
CA GLU A 474 -13.83 -27.27 18.81
C GLU A 474 -14.69 -26.22 18.13
N GLU A 475 -15.91 -25.96 18.60
CA GLU A 475 -16.80 -24.99 17.96
C GLU A 475 -16.21 -23.57 17.93
N LYS A 476 -15.66 -23.13 19.08
CA LYS A 476 -14.97 -21.84 19.15
C LYS A 476 -13.73 -21.83 18.27
N PHE A 477 -12.92 -22.88 18.34
CA PHE A 477 -11.72 -23.05 17.54
C PHE A 477 -11.99 -22.95 16.03
N ILE A 478 -13.03 -23.65 15.53
CA ILE A 478 -13.45 -23.60 14.11
C ILE A 478 -13.91 -22.18 13.73
N ARG A 479 -14.65 -21.51 14.61
CA ARG A 479 -15.13 -20.16 14.35
C ARG A 479 -13.94 -19.17 14.22
N GLU A 480 -13.00 -19.21 15.16
CA GLU A 480 -11.81 -18.34 15.14
C GLU A 480 -10.92 -18.66 13.94
N ALA A 481 -10.72 -19.93 13.61
CA ALA A 481 -9.98 -20.34 12.42
C ALA A 481 -10.61 -19.81 11.12
N ARG A 482 -11.95 -19.87 10.99
CA ARG A 482 -12.66 -19.30 9.83
C ARG A 482 -12.48 -17.81 9.73
N LEU A 483 -12.49 -17.09 10.85
CA LEU A 483 -12.22 -15.67 10.88
C LEU A 483 -10.78 -15.34 10.50
N CYS A 484 -9.77 -16.06 11.03
CA CYS A 484 -8.37 -15.91 10.62
C CYS A 484 -8.23 -16.05 9.09
N ARG A 485 -8.84 -17.06 8.51
CA ARG A 485 -8.84 -17.30 7.06
C ARG A 485 -9.50 -16.16 6.28
N LYS A 486 -10.62 -15.63 6.80
CA LYS A 486 -11.37 -14.54 6.17
C LYS A 486 -10.62 -13.21 6.22
N TYR A 487 -9.84 -12.95 7.27
CA TYR A 487 -8.91 -11.83 7.38
C TYR A 487 -7.62 -12.05 6.57
N GLY A 488 -7.38 -13.26 6.07
CA GLY A 488 -6.18 -13.60 5.31
C GLY A 488 -4.93 -13.76 6.17
N ALA A 489 -5.08 -14.19 7.43
CA ALA A 489 -3.97 -14.40 8.35
C ALA A 489 -3.50 -15.85 8.37
N ALA A 490 -2.20 -16.08 8.56
CA ALA A 490 -1.68 -17.34 9.08
C ALA A 490 -1.97 -17.46 10.58
N VAL A 491 -1.91 -18.65 11.15
CA VAL A 491 -2.38 -18.87 12.52
C VAL A 491 -1.44 -19.74 13.33
N VAL A 492 -1.07 -19.28 14.51
CA VAL A 492 -0.43 -20.12 15.54
C VAL A 492 -1.51 -20.92 16.27
N VAL A 493 -1.32 -22.23 16.33
CA VAL A 493 -2.19 -23.18 17.01
C VAL A 493 -1.46 -23.75 18.20
N MET A 494 -1.87 -23.35 19.40
CA MET A 494 -1.27 -23.88 20.62
C MET A 494 -1.71 -25.33 20.87
N ALA A 495 -0.79 -26.16 21.32
CA ALA A 495 -1.09 -27.51 21.82
C ALA A 495 -1.82 -27.45 23.18
N PHE A 496 -3.09 -27.03 23.13
CA PHE A 496 -3.95 -26.77 24.28
C PHE A 496 -5.39 -27.19 23.93
N ASP A 497 -5.94 -28.10 24.70
CA ASP A 497 -7.33 -28.55 24.53
C ASP A 497 -8.14 -28.37 25.82
N GLU A 498 -9.33 -28.96 25.86
CA GLU A 498 -10.28 -28.89 26.98
C GLU A 498 -9.72 -29.49 28.28
N GLN A 499 -8.65 -30.31 28.21
CA GLN A 499 -8.01 -30.93 29.37
C GLN A 499 -6.80 -30.11 29.87
N GLY A 500 -6.32 -29.14 29.10
CA GLY A 500 -5.20 -28.30 29.46
C GLY A 500 -4.10 -28.26 28.41
N GLN A 501 -2.99 -27.55 28.73
CA GLN A 501 -1.83 -27.49 27.87
C GLN A 501 -1.14 -28.86 27.80
N ALA A 502 -0.62 -29.20 26.62
CA ALA A 502 0.21 -30.36 26.45
C ALA A 502 1.59 -30.17 27.11
N ASP A 503 1.87 -30.92 28.14
CA ASP A 503 3.11 -30.89 28.91
C ASP A 503 4.07 -32.03 28.59
N ASN A 504 3.59 -33.07 27.87
CA ASN A 504 4.37 -34.22 27.44
C ASN A 504 4.17 -34.53 25.95
N LEU A 505 5.07 -35.37 25.41
CA LEU A 505 5.12 -35.67 23.98
C LEU A 505 3.81 -36.25 23.44
N GLU A 506 3.17 -37.19 24.15
CA GLU A 506 1.95 -37.86 23.66
C GLU A 506 0.78 -36.91 23.57
N ARG A 507 0.63 -36.01 24.55
CA ARG A 507 -0.41 -34.97 24.50
C ARG A 507 -0.17 -33.98 23.35
N ARG A 508 1.08 -33.60 23.08
CA ARG A 508 1.43 -32.75 21.94
C ARG A 508 1.03 -33.39 20.61
N LYS A 509 1.34 -34.67 20.42
CA LYS A 509 0.94 -35.44 19.25
C LYS A 509 -0.58 -35.52 19.08
N GLU A 510 -1.30 -35.83 20.16
CA GLU A 510 -2.76 -35.94 20.15
C GLU A 510 -3.41 -34.62 19.75
N ILE A 511 -3.06 -33.52 20.41
CA ILE A 511 -3.69 -32.22 20.23
C ILE A 511 -3.34 -31.64 18.86
N CYS A 512 -2.05 -31.64 18.46
CA CYS A 512 -1.65 -31.12 17.15
C CYS A 512 -2.27 -31.95 16.02
N GLY A 513 -2.29 -33.27 16.12
CA GLY A 513 -2.92 -34.14 15.14
C GLY A 513 -4.43 -33.93 15.03
N ARG A 514 -5.13 -33.70 16.16
CA ARG A 514 -6.58 -33.37 16.16
C ARG A 514 -6.81 -31.98 15.54
N ALA A 515 -6.06 -30.97 15.95
CA ALA A 515 -6.20 -29.62 15.43
C ALA A 515 -5.91 -29.56 13.91
N TYR A 516 -4.89 -30.27 13.44
CA TYR A 516 -4.58 -30.35 12.01
C TYR A 516 -5.78 -30.86 11.19
N ARG A 517 -6.39 -31.98 11.60
CA ARG A 517 -7.58 -32.55 10.91
C ARG A 517 -8.76 -31.58 10.93
N VAL A 518 -9.04 -30.95 12.06
CA VAL A 518 -10.13 -29.96 12.16
C VAL A 518 -9.90 -28.79 11.22
N LEU A 519 -8.69 -28.25 11.20
CA LEU A 519 -8.36 -27.09 10.35
C LEU A 519 -8.40 -27.45 8.87
N THR A 520 -7.77 -28.54 8.46
CA THR A 520 -7.64 -28.90 7.04
C THR A 520 -8.94 -29.49 6.48
N GLU A 521 -9.63 -30.37 7.21
CA GLU A 521 -10.79 -31.10 6.71
C GLU A 521 -12.12 -30.37 6.93
N GLN A 522 -12.30 -29.65 8.07
CA GLN A 522 -13.57 -29.00 8.39
C GLN A 522 -13.58 -27.49 8.08
N VAL A 523 -12.44 -26.82 8.26
CA VAL A 523 -12.30 -25.39 7.96
C VAL A 523 -11.80 -25.18 6.53
N GLY A 524 -11.02 -26.11 5.98
CA GLY A 524 -10.30 -25.96 4.72
C GLY A 524 -9.21 -24.89 4.83
N PHE A 525 -8.56 -24.80 6.00
CA PHE A 525 -7.42 -23.91 6.22
C PHE A 525 -6.22 -24.44 5.45
N PRO A 526 -5.45 -23.57 4.73
CA PRO A 526 -4.23 -23.99 4.05
C PRO A 526 -3.21 -24.53 5.05
N ALA A 527 -2.65 -25.71 4.80
CA ALA A 527 -1.72 -26.34 5.74
C ALA A 527 -0.46 -25.48 5.96
N GLU A 528 0.01 -24.82 4.90
CA GLU A 528 1.15 -23.91 4.93
C GLU A 528 0.96 -22.67 5.81
N ASP A 529 -0.26 -22.29 6.10
CA ASP A 529 -0.60 -21.16 6.97
C ASP A 529 -0.87 -21.57 8.43
N ILE A 530 -0.73 -22.87 8.75
CA ILE A 530 -0.85 -23.42 10.11
C ILE A 530 0.53 -23.50 10.75
N ILE A 531 0.68 -22.87 11.92
CA ILE A 531 1.92 -22.84 12.69
C ILE A 531 1.63 -23.47 14.06
N PHE A 532 2.17 -24.63 14.36
CA PHE A 532 1.97 -25.25 15.67
C PHE A 532 2.91 -24.67 16.72
N ASP A 533 2.39 -24.36 17.91
CA ASP A 533 3.18 -24.15 19.12
C ASP A 533 2.97 -25.34 20.06
N PRO A 534 3.93 -26.28 20.13
CA PRO A 534 3.84 -27.42 21.02
C PRO A 534 4.06 -27.09 22.51
N ASN A 535 4.07 -25.84 22.91
CA ASN A 535 4.32 -25.26 24.22
C ASN A 535 5.77 -25.39 24.70
N CYS A 536 6.45 -24.27 24.80
CA CYS A 536 7.75 -24.14 25.44
C CYS A 536 7.59 -23.89 26.95
N PHE A 537 8.13 -24.79 27.76
CA PHE A 537 8.13 -24.67 29.23
C PHE A 537 9.52 -24.40 29.78
N ALA A 538 9.59 -23.88 31.02
CA ALA A 538 10.83 -23.58 31.68
C ALA A 538 11.66 -24.86 31.95
N LEU A 539 12.94 -24.83 31.58
CA LEU A 539 13.90 -25.89 31.83
C LEU A 539 14.63 -25.68 33.15
N ALA A 540 15.27 -26.71 33.66
CA ALA A 540 16.08 -26.69 34.91
C ALA A 540 15.32 -26.11 36.11
N THR A 541 14.05 -26.43 36.25
CA THR A 541 13.21 -25.99 37.39
C THR A 541 13.51 -26.71 38.71
N GLY A 542 14.26 -27.80 38.67
CA GLY A 542 14.50 -28.71 39.82
C GLY A 542 13.32 -29.64 40.15
N ILE A 543 12.27 -29.64 39.32
CA ILE A 543 11.08 -30.52 39.44
C ILE A 543 11.29 -31.70 38.49
N GLU A 544 11.15 -32.94 38.99
CA GLU A 544 11.47 -34.14 38.24
C GLU A 544 10.53 -34.32 37.01
N GLU A 545 9.26 -33.99 37.15
CA GLU A 545 8.24 -34.03 36.06
C GLU A 545 8.58 -33.08 34.92
N HIS A 546 9.39 -32.05 35.18
CA HIS A 546 9.78 -31.06 34.16
C HIS A 546 11.07 -31.45 33.42
N ALA A 547 11.71 -32.56 33.80
CA ALA A 547 13.01 -32.92 33.23
C ALA A 547 12.97 -33.23 31.71
N THR A 548 11.81 -33.66 31.19
CA THR A 548 11.66 -34.03 29.79
C THR A 548 11.15 -32.87 28.89
N TYR A 549 10.79 -31.73 29.45
CA TYR A 549 10.14 -30.64 28.71
C TYR A 549 10.93 -30.21 27.45
N GLY A 550 12.23 -30.16 27.50
CA GLY A 550 13.09 -29.80 26.40
C GLY A 550 13.09 -30.83 25.27
N ILE A 551 13.37 -32.09 25.65
CA ILE A 551 13.44 -33.20 24.69
C ILE A 551 12.05 -33.51 24.10
N ASP A 552 10.96 -33.45 24.90
CA ASP A 552 9.61 -33.66 24.45
C ASP A 552 9.18 -32.59 23.42
N PHE A 553 9.64 -31.35 23.55
CA PHE A 553 9.40 -30.32 22.54
C PHE A 553 10.15 -30.64 21.24
N ILE A 554 11.43 -31.01 21.34
CA ILE A 554 12.26 -31.34 20.18
C ILE A 554 11.70 -32.56 19.43
N GLU A 555 11.30 -33.60 20.15
CA GLU A 555 10.67 -34.79 19.57
C GLU A 555 9.28 -34.49 18.97
N ALA A 556 8.52 -33.57 19.58
CA ALA A 556 7.25 -33.09 19.03
C ALA A 556 7.47 -32.34 17.69
N CYS A 557 8.51 -31.52 17.57
CA CYS A 557 8.88 -30.88 16.30
C CYS A 557 9.13 -31.92 15.21
N ALA A 558 9.94 -32.92 15.48
CA ALA A 558 10.23 -33.99 14.52
C ALA A 558 8.97 -34.75 14.12
N TRP A 559 8.12 -35.12 15.10
CA TRP A 559 6.87 -35.81 14.83
C TRP A 559 5.88 -34.99 14.00
N ILE A 560 5.72 -33.68 14.31
CA ILE A 560 4.85 -32.76 13.56
C ILE A 560 5.30 -32.70 12.09
N LYS A 561 6.61 -32.50 11.84
CA LYS A 561 7.12 -32.44 10.46
C LYS A 561 6.92 -33.74 9.70
N GLU A 562 7.03 -34.89 10.36
CA GLU A 562 6.84 -36.21 9.73
C GLU A 562 5.36 -36.55 9.47
N ASN A 563 4.44 -36.12 10.36
CA ASN A 563 3.06 -36.62 10.34
C ASN A 563 2.02 -35.58 9.91
N LEU A 564 2.34 -34.27 9.95
CA LEU A 564 1.45 -33.16 9.61
C LEU A 564 2.03 -32.35 8.45
N PRO A 565 1.83 -32.81 7.20
CA PRO A 565 2.52 -32.20 6.05
C PRO A 565 2.09 -30.75 5.81
N GLY A 566 3.03 -29.92 5.44
CA GLY A 566 2.83 -28.53 5.01
C GLY A 566 2.82 -27.51 6.15
N VAL A 567 2.78 -27.92 7.42
CA VAL A 567 2.70 -26.99 8.56
C VAL A 567 4.08 -26.48 9.00
N HIS A 568 4.05 -25.36 9.70
CA HIS A 568 5.20 -24.81 10.40
C HIS A 568 5.12 -25.00 11.92
N ILE A 569 6.25 -24.75 12.58
CA ILE A 569 6.37 -24.88 14.04
C ILE A 569 6.99 -23.60 14.58
N SER A 570 6.37 -23.04 15.61
CA SER A 570 6.87 -21.91 16.39
C SER A 570 6.98 -22.26 17.86
N GLY A 571 7.55 -21.37 18.64
CA GLY A 571 7.55 -21.50 20.10
C GLY A 571 8.02 -20.22 20.78
N GLY A 572 7.56 -20.02 22.01
CA GLY A 572 8.01 -18.96 22.88
C GLY A 572 9.37 -19.29 23.52
N ILE A 573 10.45 -19.11 22.76
CA ILE A 573 11.80 -19.59 23.13
C ILE A 573 12.28 -19.00 24.47
N SER A 574 11.94 -17.76 24.77
CA SER A 574 12.34 -17.13 26.05
C SER A 574 11.79 -17.85 27.30
N ASN A 575 10.73 -18.66 27.15
CA ASN A 575 10.15 -19.43 28.27
C ASN A 575 11.10 -20.53 28.76
N VAL A 576 11.91 -21.13 27.88
CA VAL A 576 12.81 -22.24 28.26
C VAL A 576 13.84 -21.84 29.32
N SER A 577 14.17 -20.53 29.36
CA SER A 577 15.17 -19.99 30.30
C SER A 577 14.58 -19.27 31.52
N PHE A 578 13.28 -19.43 31.77
CA PHE A 578 12.58 -18.67 32.80
C PHE A 578 13.19 -18.88 34.22
N SER A 579 13.69 -20.09 34.49
CA SER A 579 14.39 -20.45 35.77
C SER A 579 15.65 -19.62 36.02
N PHE A 580 16.23 -18.99 34.99
CA PHE A 580 17.43 -18.17 35.10
C PHE A 580 17.16 -16.67 34.92
N ARG A 581 15.97 -16.18 35.25
CA ARG A 581 15.66 -14.74 35.22
C ARG A 581 16.68 -13.96 36.02
N GLY A 582 17.24 -12.89 35.41
CA GLY A 582 18.30 -12.06 36.04
C GLY A 582 19.72 -12.46 35.65
N ASN A 583 19.94 -13.58 34.94
CA ASN A 583 21.23 -14.00 34.40
C ASN A 583 21.15 -14.11 32.86
N ASN A 584 21.28 -12.99 32.19
CA ASN A 584 21.11 -12.93 30.73
C ASN A 584 22.09 -13.81 29.94
N PRO A 585 23.41 -13.83 30.27
CA PRO A 585 24.32 -14.67 29.51
C PRO A 585 23.97 -16.17 29.54
N VAL A 586 23.51 -16.69 30.70
CA VAL A 586 23.07 -18.08 30.80
C VAL A 586 21.75 -18.29 30.04
N ARG A 587 20.83 -17.32 30.08
CA ARG A 587 19.58 -17.39 29.33
C ARG A 587 19.80 -17.45 27.81
N GLU A 588 20.67 -16.58 27.31
CA GLU A 588 21.05 -16.53 25.90
C GLU A 588 21.73 -17.83 25.44
N ALA A 589 22.59 -18.39 26.28
CA ALA A 589 23.20 -19.70 26.03
C ALA A 589 22.14 -20.83 25.98
N ILE A 590 21.16 -20.83 26.91
CA ILE A 590 20.04 -21.80 26.89
C ILE A 590 19.22 -21.66 25.61
N HIS A 591 18.89 -20.43 25.18
CA HIS A 591 18.17 -20.20 23.93
C HIS A 591 18.95 -20.79 22.75
N ALA A 592 20.25 -20.50 22.66
CA ALA A 592 21.08 -20.95 21.54
C ALA A 592 21.20 -22.49 21.49
N VAL A 593 21.41 -23.15 22.61
CA VAL A 593 21.51 -24.63 22.69
C VAL A 593 20.15 -25.26 22.36
N PHE A 594 19.07 -24.73 22.93
CA PHE A 594 17.72 -25.23 22.64
C PHE A 594 17.37 -25.11 21.16
N LEU A 595 17.58 -23.92 20.59
CA LEU A 595 17.32 -23.64 19.17
C LEU A 595 18.16 -24.52 18.25
N PHE A 596 19.44 -24.75 18.57
CA PHE A 596 20.31 -25.61 17.79
C PHE A 596 19.74 -27.04 17.60
N HIS A 597 19.14 -27.59 18.65
CA HIS A 597 18.54 -28.92 18.58
C HIS A 597 17.12 -28.89 18.01
N ALA A 598 16.32 -27.91 18.39
CA ALA A 598 14.94 -27.78 17.93
C ALA A 598 14.85 -27.47 16.41
N ILE A 599 15.72 -26.61 15.88
CA ILE A 599 15.79 -26.30 14.44
C ILE A 599 16.17 -27.55 13.64
N LYS A 600 17.13 -28.34 14.13
CA LYS A 600 17.47 -29.64 13.52
C LYS A 600 16.33 -30.64 13.50
N ALA A 601 15.41 -30.53 14.46
CA ALA A 601 14.19 -31.34 14.54
C ALA A 601 13.03 -30.78 13.74
N GLY A 602 13.18 -29.62 13.14
CA GLY A 602 12.16 -29.01 12.26
C GLY A 602 11.46 -27.77 12.80
N LEU A 603 11.96 -27.12 13.86
CA LEU A 603 11.46 -25.82 14.28
C LEU A 603 11.76 -24.76 13.22
N ASP A 604 10.74 -24.12 12.65
CA ASP A 604 10.86 -23.14 11.57
C ASP A 604 11.08 -21.72 12.06
N MET A 605 10.44 -21.35 13.18
CA MET A 605 10.44 -19.99 13.70
C MET A 605 10.37 -19.97 15.23
N GLY A 606 10.65 -18.83 15.83
CA GLY A 606 10.56 -18.70 17.29
C GLY A 606 10.46 -17.27 17.76
N ILE A 607 9.67 -17.07 18.82
CA ILE A 607 9.49 -15.80 19.50
C ILE A 607 10.65 -15.64 20.48
N VAL A 608 11.61 -14.80 20.11
CA VAL A 608 12.84 -14.60 20.87
C VAL A 608 13.47 -13.24 20.56
N ASN A 609 14.28 -12.71 21.46
CA ASN A 609 15.02 -11.47 21.20
C ASN A 609 16.09 -11.67 20.11
N ALA A 610 15.87 -11.10 18.93
CA ALA A 610 16.80 -11.20 17.80
C ALA A 610 18.23 -10.71 18.13
N GLY A 611 18.33 -9.62 18.90
CA GLY A 611 19.61 -9.04 19.31
C GLY A 611 20.37 -9.81 20.40
N ALA A 612 19.80 -10.89 20.93
CA ALA A 612 20.39 -11.67 22.02
C ALA A 612 20.66 -13.13 21.64
N LEU A 613 20.65 -13.47 20.36
CA LEU A 613 21.00 -14.80 19.88
C LEU A 613 22.52 -14.93 19.72
N VAL A 614 23.12 -15.81 20.50
CA VAL A 614 24.56 -16.12 20.43
C VAL A 614 24.79 -17.38 19.57
N PRO A 615 25.86 -17.42 18.75
CA PRO A 615 26.18 -18.63 17.99
C PRO A 615 26.49 -19.80 18.94
N TYR A 616 25.94 -20.97 18.65
CA TYR A 616 26.13 -22.20 19.46
C TYR A 616 27.61 -22.51 19.77
N ASP A 617 28.47 -22.36 18.74
CA ASP A 617 29.92 -22.66 18.89
C ASP A 617 30.68 -21.61 19.69
N SER A 618 30.10 -20.44 19.94
CA SER A 618 30.72 -19.36 20.75
C SER A 618 30.47 -19.51 22.26
N ILE A 619 29.55 -20.41 22.64
CA ILE A 619 29.21 -20.65 24.05
C ILE A 619 30.39 -21.36 24.73
N ASP A 620 30.73 -20.96 25.97
CA ASP A 620 31.71 -21.66 26.79
C ASP A 620 31.42 -23.17 26.82
N PRO A 621 32.38 -24.04 26.52
CA PRO A 621 32.14 -25.47 26.39
C PRO A 621 31.57 -26.13 27.66
N GLU A 622 31.99 -25.70 28.86
CA GLU A 622 31.45 -26.24 30.12
C GLU A 622 30.00 -25.84 30.30
N LEU A 623 29.67 -24.58 29.99
CA LEU A 623 28.29 -24.07 30.08
C LEU A 623 27.41 -24.76 29.05
N ARG A 624 27.87 -24.89 27.80
CA ARG A 624 27.16 -25.54 26.72
C ARG A 624 26.83 -27.00 27.03
N ASP A 625 27.82 -27.77 27.46
CA ASP A 625 27.64 -29.21 27.74
C ASP A 625 26.62 -29.42 28.86
N ARG A 626 26.63 -28.54 29.90
CA ARG A 626 25.67 -28.63 31.00
C ARG A 626 24.25 -28.19 30.59
N ILE A 627 24.14 -27.23 29.68
CA ILE A 627 22.85 -26.85 29.12
C ILE A 627 22.31 -27.98 28.21
N GLU A 628 23.16 -28.64 27.40
CA GLU A 628 22.74 -29.79 26.62
C GLU A 628 22.25 -30.97 27.49
N ASP A 629 22.92 -31.22 28.64
CA ASP A 629 22.47 -32.25 29.57
C ASP A 629 21.03 -31.97 30.04
N VAL A 630 20.68 -30.68 30.25
CA VAL A 630 19.33 -30.26 30.63
C VAL A 630 18.35 -30.35 29.44
N VAL A 631 18.68 -29.76 28.27
CA VAL A 631 17.81 -29.69 27.12
C VAL A 631 17.44 -31.07 26.61
N LEU A 632 18.40 -31.99 26.58
CA LEU A 632 18.26 -33.35 26.05
C LEU A 632 18.00 -34.40 27.17
N ASN A 633 17.81 -33.96 28.41
CA ASN A 633 17.60 -34.84 29.59
C ASN A 633 18.60 -35.99 29.65
N ARG A 634 19.90 -35.71 29.45
CA ARG A 634 20.95 -36.75 29.38
C ARG A 634 21.27 -37.42 30.73
N ARG A 635 20.88 -36.74 31.81
CA ARG A 635 21.21 -37.21 33.18
C ARG A 635 20.27 -36.61 34.23
N PRO A 636 20.00 -37.35 35.33
CA PRO A 636 19.02 -36.90 36.33
C PRO A 636 19.44 -35.63 37.11
N ASP A 637 20.75 -35.38 37.29
CA ASP A 637 21.31 -34.25 38.04
C ASP A 637 21.66 -33.04 37.13
N ALA A 638 21.15 -33.00 35.89
CA ALA A 638 21.49 -31.98 34.90
C ALA A 638 21.17 -30.56 35.39
N ALA A 639 20.00 -30.36 35.99
CA ALA A 639 19.55 -29.05 36.48
C ALA A 639 20.44 -28.52 37.60
N GLU A 640 20.78 -29.37 38.57
CA GLU A 640 21.67 -29.01 39.69
C GLU A 640 23.04 -28.60 39.20
N ARG A 641 23.63 -29.38 38.27
CA ARG A 641 24.95 -29.11 37.71
C ARG A 641 24.98 -27.80 36.89
N LEU A 642 23.91 -27.44 36.20
CA LEU A 642 23.83 -26.15 35.51
C LEU A 642 23.76 -25.00 36.51
N LEU A 643 22.97 -25.13 37.58
CA LEU A 643 22.85 -24.13 38.64
C LEU A 643 24.19 -23.88 39.36
N GLU A 644 25.02 -24.93 39.58
CA GLU A 644 26.34 -24.78 40.19
C GLU A 644 27.27 -23.80 39.48
N ILE A 645 27.18 -23.70 38.14
CA ILE A 645 28.08 -22.84 37.36
C ILE A 645 27.43 -21.53 36.93
N ALA A 646 26.11 -21.45 36.96
CA ALA A 646 25.37 -20.31 36.38
C ALA A 646 25.79 -18.95 36.94
N GLU A 647 26.10 -18.90 38.28
CA GLU A 647 26.56 -17.65 38.93
C GLU A 647 27.91 -17.16 38.40
N ARG A 648 28.77 -18.04 37.85
CA ARG A 648 30.07 -17.64 37.28
C ARG A 648 29.95 -16.83 36.00
N PHE A 649 28.84 -16.96 35.32
CA PHE A 649 28.57 -16.29 34.04
C PHE A 649 27.69 -15.03 34.20
N ASN A 650 27.33 -14.65 35.43
CA ASN A 650 26.48 -13.49 35.68
C ASN A 650 27.32 -12.20 35.65
N THR A 651 27.52 -11.65 34.41
CA THR A 651 28.20 -10.38 34.27
C THR A 651 27.17 -9.25 34.25
N LYS A 652 27.25 -8.37 35.25
CA LYS A 652 26.47 -7.12 35.27
C LYS A 652 27.11 -6.11 34.31
N GLY A 653 26.53 -5.87 33.16
CA GLY A 653 26.91 -4.77 32.27
C GLY A 653 26.39 -5.00 30.85
N ALA A 654 25.34 -4.32 30.50
CA ALA A 654 24.94 -4.18 29.07
C ALA A 654 25.86 -3.14 28.45
N GLU A 655 26.56 -3.47 27.37
CA GLU A 655 27.12 -2.51 26.43
C GLU A 655 26.06 -2.20 25.38
N GLU A 656 25.78 -0.91 25.21
CA GLU A 656 24.99 -0.40 24.09
C GLU A 656 25.76 -0.60 22.77
N ASP A 657 25.06 -0.94 21.70
CA ASP A 657 25.65 -1.23 20.38
C ASP A 657 26.31 0.05 19.78
N PRO A 658 27.63 0.03 19.47
CA PRO A 658 28.33 1.22 18.95
C PRO A 658 27.93 1.63 17.54
N LYS A 659 27.32 0.77 16.74
CA LYS A 659 27.02 1.06 15.32
C LYS A 659 25.74 1.89 15.10
N ALA A 660 24.79 1.84 16.03
CA ALA A 660 23.56 2.64 15.93
C ALA A 660 23.79 4.14 16.16
N ALA A 661 24.95 4.55 16.65
CA ALA A 661 25.25 5.91 17.05
C ALA A 661 26.30 6.65 16.19
N GLU A 662 26.79 6.06 15.11
CA GLU A 662 27.88 6.69 14.31
C GLU A 662 27.46 8.06 13.74
N TRP A 663 26.21 8.20 13.27
CA TRP A 663 25.69 9.49 12.80
C TRP A 663 25.54 10.53 13.93
N ARG A 664 25.42 10.11 15.18
CA ARG A 664 25.37 11.03 16.33
C ARG A 664 26.67 11.78 16.54
N SER A 665 27.79 11.31 15.95
CA SER A 665 29.11 11.99 16.00
C SER A 665 29.24 13.09 14.94
N LEU A 666 28.28 13.22 14.01
CA LEU A 666 28.29 14.27 12.99
C LEU A 666 28.06 15.66 13.62
N PRO A 667 28.45 16.74 12.93
CA PRO A 667 28.05 18.10 13.30
C PRO A 667 26.53 18.22 13.44
N VAL A 668 26.05 19.06 14.34
CA VAL A 668 24.62 19.17 14.64
C VAL A 668 23.75 19.46 13.41
N ARG A 669 24.24 20.28 12.47
CA ARG A 669 23.55 20.57 11.21
C ARG A 669 23.33 19.31 10.37
N GLU A 670 24.36 18.47 10.28
CA GLU A 670 24.30 17.22 9.53
C GLU A 670 23.45 16.17 10.26
N ARG A 671 23.44 16.17 11.62
CA ARG A 671 22.58 15.31 12.42
C ARG A 671 21.11 15.63 12.17
N ILE A 672 20.73 16.90 12.18
CA ILE A 672 19.34 17.35 11.90
C ILE A 672 18.92 16.95 10.49
N THR A 673 19.75 17.22 9.49
CA THR A 673 19.47 16.83 8.10
C THR A 673 19.34 15.30 7.98
N HIS A 674 20.23 14.53 8.59
CA HIS A 674 20.17 13.07 8.62
C HIS A 674 18.90 12.55 9.29
N ALA A 675 18.60 13.06 10.49
CA ALA A 675 17.42 12.71 11.23
C ALA A 675 16.14 12.97 10.43
N LEU A 676 16.07 14.09 9.72
CA LEU A 676 14.93 14.44 8.88
C LEU A 676 14.80 13.50 7.66
N VAL A 677 15.90 13.28 6.91
CA VAL A 677 15.88 12.38 5.73
C VAL A 677 15.56 10.95 6.11
N LYS A 678 16.00 10.48 7.28
CA LYS A 678 15.70 9.12 7.79
C LYS A 678 14.43 9.02 8.61
N GLY A 679 13.77 10.16 8.89
CA GLY A 679 12.56 10.19 9.71
C GLY A 679 12.79 9.81 11.18
N ILE A 680 13.95 10.14 11.74
CA ILE A 680 14.32 9.83 13.14
C ILE A 680 13.96 11.02 14.01
N ASP A 681 13.01 10.87 14.92
CA ASP A 681 12.51 11.96 15.77
C ASP A 681 13.04 11.94 17.23
N ALA A 682 13.72 10.86 17.63
CA ALA A 682 14.12 10.61 19.02
C ALA A 682 15.01 11.69 19.65
N ASN A 683 15.84 12.40 18.87
CA ASN A 683 16.78 13.39 19.36
C ASN A 683 16.57 14.77 18.75
N VAL A 684 15.44 14.98 18.08
CA VAL A 684 15.20 16.20 17.29
C VAL A 684 15.17 17.45 18.14
N ASP A 685 14.56 17.40 19.31
CA ASP A 685 14.46 18.55 20.21
C ASP A 685 15.83 18.96 20.75
N ASP A 686 16.66 17.99 21.17
CA ASP A 686 18.01 18.24 21.68
C ASP A 686 18.94 18.79 20.59
N ASP A 687 18.92 18.20 19.38
CA ASP A 687 19.72 18.67 18.26
C ASP A 687 19.26 20.04 17.75
N THR A 688 17.94 20.30 17.77
CA THR A 688 17.38 21.60 17.42
C THR A 688 17.80 22.66 18.41
N GLU A 689 17.80 22.37 19.72
CA GLU A 689 18.28 23.29 20.74
C GLU A 689 19.78 23.56 20.63
N GLU A 690 20.60 22.51 20.42
CA GLU A 690 22.03 22.66 20.24
C GLU A 690 22.33 23.62 19.08
N LEU A 691 21.69 23.40 17.91
CA LEU A 691 21.88 24.24 16.75
C LEU A 691 21.34 25.66 16.94
N ARG A 692 20.17 25.80 17.58
CA ARG A 692 19.61 27.12 17.90
C ARG A 692 20.57 27.93 18.79
N ALA A 693 21.16 27.27 19.79
CA ALA A 693 22.12 27.90 20.69
C ALA A 693 23.41 28.29 19.96
N GLU A 694 23.94 27.49 19.05
CA GLU A 694 25.08 27.79 18.22
C GLU A 694 24.81 29.02 17.31
N ILE A 695 23.66 29.06 16.66
CA ILE A 695 23.23 30.17 15.78
C ILE A 695 23.07 31.44 16.62
N ALA A 696 22.44 31.37 17.78
CA ALA A 696 22.29 32.50 18.68
C ALA A 696 23.63 33.04 19.17
N ALA A 697 24.61 32.18 19.50
CA ALA A 697 25.97 32.58 19.88
C ALA A 697 26.72 33.26 18.75
N ALA A 698 26.39 32.96 17.50
CA ALA A 698 26.92 33.62 16.32
C ALA A 698 26.16 34.92 15.95
N GLY A 699 25.11 35.30 16.71
CA GLY A 699 24.28 36.47 16.46
C GLY A 699 23.19 36.27 15.41
N GLY A 700 22.91 35.03 15.06
CA GLY A 700 21.83 34.63 14.15
C GLY A 700 20.51 34.43 14.88
N ARG A 701 19.47 34.12 14.12
CA ARG A 701 18.08 34.05 14.55
C ARG A 701 17.57 32.60 14.65
N PRO A 702 16.62 32.26 15.55
CA PRO A 702 16.05 30.92 15.65
C PRO A 702 15.47 30.36 14.33
N ILE A 703 14.92 31.24 13.48
CA ILE A 703 14.37 30.87 12.18
C ILE A 703 15.40 30.24 11.24
N GLU A 704 16.70 30.56 11.40
CA GLU A 704 17.78 30.05 10.55
C GLU A 704 18.00 28.52 10.71
N VAL A 705 17.50 27.91 11.76
CA VAL A 705 17.45 26.44 11.90
C VAL A 705 16.48 25.86 10.89
N ILE A 706 15.34 26.53 10.68
CA ILE A 706 14.30 26.12 9.74
C ILE A 706 14.77 26.37 8.30
N GLU A 707 15.21 27.60 8.00
CA GLU A 707 15.63 28.05 6.67
C GLU A 707 16.93 27.37 6.15
N GLY A 708 17.68 26.73 7.06
CA GLY A 708 18.91 25.98 6.75
C GLY A 708 18.67 24.46 6.77
N PRO A 709 19.23 23.74 7.76
CA PRO A 709 19.33 22.28 7.71
C PRO A 709 17.99 21.52 7.66
N LEU A 710 16.90 22.09 8.21
CA LEU A 710 15.59 21.48 8.10
C LEU A 710 15.04 21.56 6.67
N MET A 711 15.13 22.73 6.04
CA MET A 711 14.72 22.90 4.64
C MET A 711 15.65 22.14 3.68
N ASP A 712 16.96 22.11 3.95
CA ASP A 712 17.91 21.32 3.16
C ASP A 712 17.54 19.83 3.20
N GLY A 713 17.20 19.30 4.37
CA GLY A 713 16.74 17.93 4.53
C GLY A 713 15.45 17.64 3.78
N MET A 714 14.46 18.53 3.83
CA MET A 714 13.20 18.38 3.08
C MET A 714 13.41 18.45 1.55
N ASN A 715 14.33 19.24 1.08
CA ASN A 715 14.69 19.25 -0.33
C ASN A 715 15.27 17.90 -0.79
N VAL A 716 16.15 17.29 0.04
CA VAL A 716 16.69 15.95 -0.23
C VAL A 716 15.57 14.91 -0.26
N VAL A 717 14.64 14.96 0.71
CA VAL A 717 13.44 14.07 0.74
C VAL A 717 12.63 14.23 -0.55
N GLY A 718 12.41 15.47 -0.99
CA GLY A 718 11.68 15.76 -2.22
C GLY A 718 12.37 15.20 -3.47
N ASP A 719 13.68 15.32 -3.55
CA ASP A 719 14.45 14.79 -4.67
C ASP A 719 14.46 13.25 -4.67
N LEU A 720 14.58 12.61 -3.50
CA LEU A 720 14.49 11.15 -3.35
C LEU A 720 13.10 10.62 -3.74
N PHE A 721 12.04 11.30 -3.31
CA PHE A 721 10.67 10.95 -3.69
C PHE A 721 10.45 11.11 -5.21
N GLY A 722 10.86 12.25 -5.78
CA GLY A 722 10.76 12.49 -7.22
C GLY A 722 11.59 11.53 -8.09
N ALA A 723 12.65 10.94 -7.52
CA ALA A 723 13.49 9.93 -8.17
C ALA A 723 12.99 8.49 -7.95
N GLY A 724 11.88 8.28 -7.23
CA GLY A 724 11.36 6.95 -6.90
C GLY A 724 12.23 6.18 -5.88
N LYS A 725 13.15 6.85 -5.20
CA LYS A 725 14.00 6.26 -4.15
C LYS A 725 13.39 6.34 -2.75
N MET A 726 12.29 7.04 -2.61
CA MET A 726 11.51 7.18 -1.38
C MET A 726 10.02 7.13 -1.75
N PHE A 727 9.19 6.51 -0.92
CA PHE A 727 7.74 6.42 -1.16
C PHE A 727 6.96 7.20 -0.10
N LEU A 728 5.67 7.43 -0.35
CA LEU A 728 4.86 8.39 0.40
C LEU A 728 4.91 8.24 1.93
N PRO A 729 4.74 7.06 2.55
CA PRO A 729 4.84 6.91 4.00
C PRO A 729 6.18 7.39 4.58
N GLN A 730 7.30 7.23 3.86
CA GLN A 730 8.61 7.75 4.30
C GLN A 730 8.66 9.28 4.26
N VAL A 731 8.05 9.91 3.24
CA VAL A 731 7.94 11.38 3.16
C VAL A 731 7.14 11.95 4.33
N VAL A 732 6.00 11.30 4.65
CA VAL A 732 5.16 11.70 5.80
C VAL A 732 5.94 11.59 7.12
N LYS A 733 6.76 10.55 7.27
CA LYS A 733 7.63 10.36 8.44
C LYS A 733 8.67 11.49 8.56
N SER A 734 9.33 11.87 7.46
CA SER A 734 10.26 13.01 7.41
C SER A 734 9.58 14.34 7.75
N ALA A 735 8.36 14.55 7.25
CA ALA A 735 7.56 15.74 7.53
C ALA A 735 7.21 15.85 9.03
N ARG A 736 7.02 14.74 9.72
CA ARG A 736 6.79 14.69 11.18
C ARG A 736 8.01 15.20 11.96
N VAL A 737 9.22 14.78 11.57
CA VAL A 737 10.48 15.26 12.17
C VAL A 737 10.62 16.77 12.01
N MET A 738 10.34 17.28 10.80
CA MET A 738 10.31 18.72 10.53
C MET A 738 9.37 19.47 11.48
N LYS A 739 8.16 18.98 11.59
CA LYS A 739 7.14 19.60 12.46
C LYS A 739 7.54 19.63 13.93
N LYS A 740 8.11 18.55 14.45
CA LYS A 740 8.59 18.47 15.84
C LYS A 740 9.67 19.51 16.10
N ALA A 741 10.65 19.64 15.20
CA ALA A 741 11.69 20.66 15.28
C ALA A 741 11.13 22.10 15.24
N VAL A 742 10.17 22.36 14.34
CA VAL A 742 9.51 23.68 14.25
C VAL A 742 8.73 23.98 15.52
N ALA A 743 7.94 23.03 16.06
CA ALA A 743 7.22 23.20 17.32
C ALA A 743 8.14 23.55 18.48
N TYR A 744 9.34 22.96 18.55
CA TYR A 744 10.36 23.32 19.53
C TYR A 744 10.85 24.77 19.39
N LEU A 745 10.99 25.26 18.15
CA LEU A 745 11.50 26.62 17.86
C LEU A 745 10.46 27.72 18.04
N LEU A 746 9.17 27.42 17.92
CA LEU A 746 8.09 28.43 17.97
C LEU A 746 8.18 29.38 19.18
N PRO A 747 8.34 28.91 20.43
CA PRO A 747 8.40 29.82 21.59
C PRO A 747 9.59 30.82 21.53
N PHE A 748 10.70 30.42 20.89
CA PHE A 748 11.86 31.28 20.73
C PHE A 748 11.66 32.31 19.62
N ILE A 749 10.97 31.95 18.56
CA ILE A 749 10.61 32.82 17.45
C ILE A 749 9.58 33.84 17.93
N GLU A 750 8.56 33.42 18.70
CA GLU A 750 7.56 34.30 19.32
C GLU A 750 8.23 35.32 20.24
N LYS A 751 9.12 34.87 21.11
CA LYS A 751 9.86 35.74 22.01
C LYS A 751 10.72 36.78 21.24
N GLU A 752 11.37 36.38 20.18
CA GLU A 752 12.13 37.30 19.30
C GLU A 752 11.20 38.35 18.66
N LYS A 753 10.00 37.97 18.24
CA LYS A 753 8.99 38.86 17.68
C LYS A 753 8.51 39.90 18.71
N GLU A 754 8.28 39.45 19.95
CA GLU A 754 7.91 40.36 21.06
C GLU A 754 9.02 41.37 21.37
N GLU A 755 10.29 40.91 21.43
CA GLU A 755 11.47 41.74 21.69
C GLU A 755 11.74 42.77 20.59
N ASN A 756 11.43 42.40 19.33
CA ASN A 756 11.62 43.28 18.16
C ASN A 756 10.41 44.19 17.88
N GLY A 757 9.32 44.12 18.66
CA GLY A 757 8.13 44.97 18.50
C GLY A 757 7.29 44.65 17.27
N THR A 758 7.44 43.43 16.74
CA THR A 758 6.69 42.90 15.58
C THR A 758 5.57 41.93 15.99
N ALA A 759 5.04 42.08 17.18
CA ALA A 759 4.04 41.19 17.78
C ALA A 759 2.70 41.10 17.00
N ASP A 760 2.47 41.97 16.02
CA ASP A 760 1.29 41.95 15.14
C ASP A 760 1.48 41.10 13.87
N SER A 761 2.62 40.42 13.69
CA SER A 761 2.81 39.50 12.56
C SER A 761 2.20 38.12 12.87
N LYS A 762 1.42 37.57 11.93
CA LYS A 762 0.82 36.22 12.03
C LYS A 762 1.86 35.17 12.50
N ASP A 763 1.46 34.26 13.37
CA ASP A 763 2.32 33.19 13.93
C ASP A 763 2.69 32.11 12.92
N THR A 764 2.20 32.22 11.70
CA THR A 764 2.39 31.28 10.59
C THR A 764 3.19 31.92 9.46
N ASN A 765 3.83 31.07 8.63
CA ASN A 765 4.51 31.52 7.40
C ASN A 765 3.54 32.07 6.35
N GLY A 766 2.24 31.92 6.58
CA GLY A 766 1.13 32.42 5.75
C GLY A 766 -0.05 31.46 5.80
N THR A 767 -1.23 31.95 5.41
CA THR A 767 -2.49 31.20 5.36
C THR A 767 -2.77 30.76 3.93
N ILE A 768 -2.98 29.45 3.74
CA ILE A 768 -3.23 28.82 2.44
C ILE A 768 -4.60 28.15 2.46
N VAL A 769 -5.50 28.57 1.59
CA VAL A 769 -6.78 27.88 1.37
C VAL A 769 -6.57 26.81 0.33
N MET A 770 -6.93 25.55 0.65
CA MET A 770 -6.80 24.41 -0.25
C MET A 770 -8.14 23.74 -0.52
N ALA A 771 -8.33 23.32 -1.77
CA ALA A 771 -9.52 22.59 -2.19
C ALA A 771 -9.25 21.71 -3.41
N THR A 772 -10.04 20.64 -3.60
CA THR A 772 -10.24 20.15 -4.96
C THR A 772 -11.34 20.98 -5.60
N VAL A 773 -11.22 21.18 -6.91
CA VAL A 773 -12.20 21.96 -7.66
C VAL A 773 -13.54 21.24 -7.78
N LYS A 774 -14.58 21.97 -8.16
CA LYS A 774 -15.90 21.40 -8.39
C LYS A 774 -15.84 20.16 -9.29
N GLY A 775 -16.55 19.11 -8.88
CA GLY A 775 -16.62 17.83 -9.61
C GLY A 775 -15.43 16.90 -9.42
N ASP A 776 -14.45 17.26 -8.58
CA ASP A 776 -13.30 16.39 -8.27
C ASP A 776 -13.33 15.92 -6.80
N VAL A 777 -13.52 14.63 -6.61
CA VAL A 777 -13.60 13.98 -5.27
C VAL A 777 -12.25 13.46 -4.76
N HIS A 778 -11.18 13.60 -5.54
CA HIS A 778 -9.90 13.00 -5.24
C HIS A 778 -9.06 13.91 -4.35
N ASP A 779 -9.13 13.71 -3.06
CA ASP A 779 -8.49 14.55 -2.03
C ASP A 779 -7.08 14.12 -1.64
N ILE A 780 -6.65 12.90 -1.96
CA ILE A 780 -5.39 12.32 -1.48
C ILE A 780 -4.20 13.23 -1.81
N GLY A 781 -4.08 13.66 -3.07
CA GLY A 781 -3.01 14.56 -3.50
C GLY A 781 -3.05 15.91 -2.78
N LYS A 782 -4.24 16.48 -2.60
CA LYS A 782 -4.47 17.72 -1.86
C LYS A 782 -4.07 17.58 -0.39
N ASN A 783 -4.51 16.50 0.24
CA ASN A 783 -4.23 16.24 1.65
C ASN A 783 -2.72 16.09 1.90
N ILE A 784 -2.00 15.40 1.02
CA ILE A 784 -0.54 15.28 1.10
C ILE A 784 0.14 16.65 1.04
N VAL A 785 -0.27 17.51 0.11
CA VAL A 785 0.27 18.87 -0.02
C VAL A 785 -0.05 19.71 1.22
N GLY A 786 -1.31 19.64 1.69
CA GLY A 786 -1.74 20.32 2.91
C GLY A 786 -0.91 19.95 4.13
N VAL A 787 -0.68 18.67 4.28
CA VAL A 787 0.18 18.09 5.31
C VAL A 787 1.60 18.65 5.25
N VAL A 788 2.22 18.61 4.09
CA VAL A 788 3.60 19.08 3.90
C VAL A 788 3.70 20.58 4.17
N LEU A 789 2.69 21.37 3.78
CA LEU A 789 2.62 22.79 4.07
C LEU A 789 2.45 23.07 5.57
N GLN A 790 1.55 22.35 6.25
CA GLN A 790 1.35 22.47 7.72
C GLN A 790 2.64 22.13 8.49
N CYS A 791 3.37 21.12 8.06
CA CYS A 791 4.67 20.77 8.65
C CYS A 791 5.71 21.88 8.52
N ASN A 792 5.54 22.78 7.56
CA ASN A 792 6.41 23.92 7.32
C ASN A 792 5.80 25.22 7.83
N ASN A 793 4.98 25.14 8.86
CA ASN A 793 4.40 26.27 9.58
C ASN A 793 3.49 27.17 8.73
N PHE A 794 2.85 26.63 7.69
CA PHE A 794 1.73 27.32 7.03
C PHE A 794 0.42 26.95 7.72
N GLU A 795 -0.47 27.92 7.85
CA GLU A 795 -1.86 27.65 8.23
C GLU A 795 -2.59 27.17 6.97
N VAL A 796 -3.10 25.93 6.98
CA VAL A 796 -3.84 25.37 5.85
C VAL A 796 -5.31 25.25 6.19
N ILE A 797 -6.13 25.98 5.47
CA ILE A 797 -7.59 25.92 5.53
C ILE A 797 -8.05 24.95 4.44
N ASP A 798 -8.29 23.72 4.83
CA ASP A 798 -8.75 22.68 3.90
C ASP A 798 -10.28 22.72 3.77
N LEU A 799 -10.76 23.01 2.59
CA LEU A 799 -12.19 23.08 2.27
C LEU A 799 -12.78 21.73 1.82
N GLY A 800 -11.94 20.70 1.71
CA GLY A 800 -12.38 19.38 1.26
C GLY A 800 -12.41 19.23 -0.26
N VAL A 801 -13.37 18.44 -0.72
CA VAL A 801 -13.52 18.05 -2.14
C VAL A 801 -14.70 18.75 -2.81
N MET A 802 -14.70 18.76 -4.17
CA MET A 802 -15.80 19.29 -4.99
C MET A 802 -16.24 20.72 -4.63
N VAL A 803 -15.29 21.56 -4.25
CA VAL A 803 -15.60 22.88 -3.70
C VAL A 803 -15.95 23.86 -4.83
N PRO A 804 -17.16 24.46 -4.80
CA PRO A 804 -17.52 25.48 -5.76
C PRO A 804 -16.58 26.69 -5.71
N ALA A 805 -16.29 27.31 -6.85
CA ALA A 805 -15.39 28.45 -6.95
C ALA A 805 -15.74 29.55 -5.94
N GLN A 806 -17.01 29.91 -5.79
CA GLN A 806 -17.45 30.96 -4.89
C GLN A 806 -17.11 30.63 -3.42
N LYS A 807 -17.28 29.37 -3.00
CA LYS A 807 -16.94 28.96 -1.62
C LYS A 807 -15.45 29.08 -1.33
N ILE A 808 -14.59 28.76 -2.32
CA ILE A 808 -13.14 28.93 -2.19
C ILE A 808 -12.78 30.41 -2.07
N LEU A 809 -13.39 31.26 -2.88
CA LEU A 809 -13.20 32.70 -2.86
C LEU A 809 -13.68 33.35 -1.56
N ASP A 810 -14.82 32.92 -1.05
CA ASP A 810 -15.38 33.41 0.22
C ASP A 810 -14.47 33.00 1.40
N ALA A 811 -14.01 31.75 1.43
CA ALA A 811 -13.08 31.27 2.45
C ALA A 811 -11.71 32.00 2.38
N ALA A 812 -11.20 32.26 1.17
CA ALA A 812 -9.98 33.03 1.01
C ALA A 812 -10.10 34.46 1.58
N LYS A 813 -11.27 35.09 1.45
CA LYS A 813 -11.57 36.41 2.04
C LYS A 813 -11.79 36.32 3.54
N GLU A 814 -12.53 35.34 4.01
CA GLU A 814 -12.86 35.13 5.43
C GLU A 814 -11.61 34.91 6.28
N HIS A 815 -10.68 34.09 5.78
CA HIS A 815 -9.44 33.75 6.48
C HIS A 815 -8.25 34.64 6.10
N ASP A 816 -8.46 35.71 5.32
CA ASP A 816 -7.39 36.60 4.84
C ASP A 816 -6.22 35.80 4.26
N ALA A 817 -6.55 34.87 3.35
CA ALA A 817 -5.60 33.92 2.80
C ALA A 817 -4.52 34.60 1.95
N ASP A 818 -3.29 34.17 2.13
CA ASP A 818 -2.15 34.66 1.37
C ASP A 818 -1.97 33.92 0.03
N ILE A 819 -2.45 32.66 -0.04
CA ILE A 819 -2.35 31.79 -1.22
C ILE A 819 -3.63 30.93 -1.33
N ILE A 820 -4.06 30.65 -2.55
CA ILE A 820 -5.05 29.60 -2.85
C ILE A 820 -4.34 28.45 -3.56
N GLY A 821 -4.55 27.22 -3.10
CA GLY A 821 -4.06 25.99 -3.72
C GLY A 821 -5.21 25.13 -4.25
N LEU A 822 -5.16 24.79 -5.53
CA LEU A 822 -6.13 23.91 -6.17
C LEU A 822 -5.48 22.60 -6.56
N SER A 823 -6.18 21.48 -6.28
CA SER A 823 -5.77 20.14 -6.68
C SER A 823 -6.81 19.55 -7.63
N GLY A 824 -6.33 18.77 -8.61
CA GLY A 824 -7.19 18.04 -9.54
C GLY A 824 -6.56 16.74 -10.01
N LEU A 825 -7.37 15.68 -10.08
CA LEU A 825 -6.95 14.37 -10.55
C LEU A 825 -7.60 13.95 -11.87
N ILE A 826 -8.75 14.51 -12.20
CA ILE A 826 -9.49 14.16 -13.41
C ILE A 826 -9.44 15.28 -14.46
N THR A 827 -9.58 14.95 -15.73
CA THR A 827 -9.47 15.93 -16.82
C THR A 827 -10.45 17.10 -16.69
N PRO A 828 -11.73 16.93 -16.28
CA PRO A 828 -12.64 18.06 -16.07
C PRO A 828 -12.16 19.09 -15.04
N SER A 829 -11.33 18.69 -14.08
CA SER A 829 -10.75 19.60 -13.07
C SER A 829 -9.91 20.71 -13.72
N LEU A 830 -9.30 20.44 -14.85
CA LEU A 830 -8.48 21.41 -15.59
C LEU A 830 -9.31 22.58 -16.13
N ASP A 831 -10.52 22.29 -16.61
CA ASP A 831 -11.45 23.33 -17.07
C ASP A 831 -11.97 24.16 -15.88
N GLU A 832 -12.29 23.50 -14.76
CA GLU A 832 -12.71 24.17 -13.53
C GLU A 832 -11.62 25.08 -12.93
N MET A 833 -10.36 24.63 -12.95
CA MET A 833 -9.22 25.49 -12.53
C MET A 833 -9.07 26.71 -13.43
N SER A 834 -9.31 26.53 -14.74
CA SER A 834 -9.29 27.62 -15.71
C SER A 834 -10.43 28.62 -15.46
N ASN A 835 -11.64 28.14 -15.16
CA ASN A 835 -12.81 28.95 -14.80
C ASN A 835 -12.58 29.66 -13.45
N PHE A 836 -11.97 28.98 -12.49
CA PHE A 836 -11.63 29.58 -11.19
C PHE A 836 -10.69 30.78 -11.34
N ALA A 837 -9.69 30.70 -12.21
CA ALA A 837 -8.81 31.83 -12.49
C ALA A 837 -9.57 33.05 -13.05
N VAL A 838 -10.60 32.81 -13.87
CA VAL A 838 -11.50 33.89 -14.38
C VAL A 838 -12.33 34.50 -13.23
N GLU A 839 -12.85 33.68 -12.33
CA GLU A 839 -13.61 34.17 -11.18
C GLU A 839 -12.74 34.98 -10.20
N MET A 840 -11.47 34.53 -9.95
CA MET A 840 -10.53 35.33 -9.17
C MET A 840 -10.26 36.71 -9.78
N GLU A 841 -10.10 36.80 -11.11
CA GLU A 841 -9.91 38.05 -11.83
C GLU A 841 -11.17 38.94 -11.74
N ARG A 842 -12.37 38.32 -11.87
CA ARG A 842 -13.66 39.02 -11.75
C ARG A 842 -13.86 39.63 -10.37
N GLU A 843 -13.45 38.91 -9.31
CA GLU A 843 -13.54 39.34 -7.92
C GLU A 843 -12.40 40.28 -7.50
N GLY A 844 -11.38 40.51 -8.35
CA GLY A 844 -10.24 41.36 -8.09
C GLY A 844 -9.27 40.83 -7.04
N LEU A 845 -9.22 39.51 -6.87
CA LEU A 845 -8.30 38.86 -5.95
C LEU A 845 -6.94 38.69 -6.61
N GLU A 846 -5.90 39.36 -6.09
CA GLU A 846 -4.52 39.33 -6.62
C GLU A 846 -3.62 38.28 -5.94
N ILE A 847 -4.10 37.62 -4.87
CA ILE A 847 -3.32 36.58 -4.16
C ILE A 847 -2.88 35.46 -5.09
N PRO A 848 -1.70 34.84 -4.87
CA PRO A 848 -1.18 33.76 -5.70
C PRO A 848 -2.13 32.55 -5.76
N LEU A 849 -2.17 31.92 -6.94
CA LEU A 849 -2.88 30.68 -7.19
C LEU A 849 -1.86 29.57 -7.48
N LEU A 850 -1.82 28.55 -6.64
CA LEU A 850 -1.07 27.33 -6.87
C LEU A 850 -1.94 26.28 -7.56
N ILE A 851 -1.41 25.68 -8.61
CA ILE A 851 -2.06 24.62 -9.39
C ILE A 851 -1.26 23.33 -9.18
N GLY A 852 -1.92 22.29 -8.64
CA GLY A 852 -1.34 20.98 -8.40
C GLY A 852 -2.31 19.84 -8.67
N GLY A 853 -1.82 18.61 -8.52
CA GLY A 853 -2.56 17.38 -8.78
C GLY A 853 -2.09 16.64 -10.03
N ALA A 854 -2.36 15.33 -10.09
CA ALA A 854 -1.74 14.42 -11.05
C ALA A 854 -2.04 14.73 -12.53
N THR A 855 -3.21 15.29 -12.84
CA THR A 855 -3.57 15.70 -14.22
C THR A 855 -3.09 17.08 -14.57
N THR A 856 -2.65 17.88 -13.61
CA THR A 856 -2.19 19.22 -13.90
C THR A 856 -0.78 19.23 -14.48
N SER A 857 -0.50 20.20 -15.31
CA SER A 857 0.83 20.35 -15.88
C SER A 857 1.25 21.80 -16.01
N ARG A 858 2.56 21.97 -16.07
CA ARG A 858 3.16 23.30 -16.33
C ARG A 858 2.69 23.91 -17.66
N ALA A 859 2.55 23.08 -18.70
CA ALA A 859 2.12 23.55 -20.03
C ALA A 859 0.64 23.95 -20.04
N HIS A 860 -0.25 23.16 -19.41
CA HIS A 860 -1.65 23.51 -19.27
C HIS A 860 -1.82 24.80 -18.46
N THR A 861 -1.13 24.91 -17.33
CA THR A 861 -1.17 26.09 -16.48
C THR A 861 -0.70 27.34 -17.27
N ALA A 862 0.41 27.23 -18.01
CA ALA A 862 0.96 28.32 -18.81
C ALA A 862 0.02 28.78 -19.94
N VAL A 863 -0.67 27.84 -20.61
CA VAL A 863 -1.46 28.11 -21.84
C VAL A 863 -2.92 28.42 -21.53
N LYS A 864 -3.52 27.71 -20.54
CA LYS A 864 -4.97 27.75 -20.31
C LYS A 864 -5.37 28.53 -19.06
N ILE A 865 -4.57 28.45 -17.96
CA ILE A 865 -4.98 29.03 -16.67
C ILE A 865 -4.35 30.43 -16.49
N ALA A 866 -3.03 30.53 -16.53
CA ALA A 866 -2.32 31.80 -16.27
C ALA A 866 -2.75 32.99 -17.13
N PRO A 867 -3.08 32.83 -18.45
CA PRO A 867 -3.56 33.95 -19.25
C PRO A 867 -4.92 34.49 -18.86
N ARG A 868 -5.67 33.78 -18.00
CA ARG A 868 -7.03 34.12 -17.60
C ARG A 868 -7.07 35.13 -16.46
N ARG A 869 -5.95 35.42 -15.82
CA ARG A 869 -5.87 36.40 -14.72
C ARG A 869 -4.54 37.14 -14.74
N LYS A 870 -4.52 38.33 -14.07
CA LYS A 870 -3.31 39.15 -13.92
C LYS A 870 -2.47 38.76 -12.72
N GLY A 871 -3.12 38.22 -11.66
CA GLY A 871 -2.45 37.75 -10.46
C GLY A 871 -1.55 36.52 -10.73
N PRO A 872 -0.60 36.21 -9.83
CA PRO A 872 0.31 35.10 -9.99
C PRO A 872 -0.39 33.74 -10.07
N VAL A 873 0.03 32.91 -11.03
CA VAL A 873 -0.41 31.49 -11.13
C VAL A 873 0.84 30.64 -11.26
N VAL A 874 1.07 29.72 -10.35
CA VAL A 874 2.27 28.88 -10.31
C VAL A 874 1.86 27.41 -10.27
N TRP A 875 2.39 26.64 -11.22
CA TRP A 875 2.24 25.20 -11.21
C TRP A 875 3.26 24.57 -10.25
N VAL A 876 2.77 23.65 -9.40
CA VAL A 876 3.58 22.92 -8.44
C VAL A 876 3.62 21.45 -8.85
N LYS A 877 4.84 20.94 -9.08
CA LYS A 877 5.07 19.61 -9.63
C LYS A 877 4.62 18.49 -8.68
N ASP A 878 4.93 18.62 -7.41
CA ASP A 878 4.69 17.63 -6.37
C ASP A 878 4.61 18.30 -4.98
N ALA A 879 4.23 17.52 -3.98
CA ALA A 879 4.02 18.03 -2.63
C ALA A 879 5.29 18.63 -2.01
N SER A 880 6.47 18.06 -2.29
CA SER A 880 7.74 18.56 -1.75
C SER A 880 8.11 19.94 -2.29
N ARG A 881 7.69 20.26 -3.52
CA ARG A 881 7.92 21.56 -4.16
C ARG A 881 6.91 22.62 -3.75
N SER A 882 5.83 22.27 -3.09
CA SER A 882 4.81 23.22 -2.63
C SER A 882 5.37 24.20 -1.60
N VAL A 883 6.20 23.74 -0.70
CA VAL A 883 6.80 24.56 0.38
C VAL A 883 7.74 25.64 -0.15
N PRO A 884 8.79 25.32 -0.90
CA PRO A 884 9.71 26.36 -1.40
C PRO A 884 9.00 27.35 -2.34
N VAL A 885 7.98 26.91 -3.09
CA VAL A 885 7.20 27.80 -3.94
C VAL A 885 6.33 28.73 -3.10
N ALA A 886 5.59 28.19 -2.10
CA ALA A 886 4.76 29.00 -1.21
C ALA A 886 5.60 30.01 -0.41
N ALA A 887 6.72 29.55 0.16
CA ALA A 887 7.64 30.43 0.90
C ALA A 887 8.20 31.56 0.01
N ALA A 888 8.64 31.24 -1.20
CA ALA A 888 9.16 32.23 -2.13
C ALA A 888 8.09 33.23 -2.64
N LEU A 889 6.82 32.80 -2.72
CA LEU A 889 5.70 33.67 -3.09
C LEU A 889 5.38 34.70 -1.99
N LEU A 890 5.64 34.36 -0.73
CA LEU A 890 5.37 35.24 0.42
C LEU A 890 6.60 36.05 0.86
N ASP A 891 7.78 35.72 0.35
CA ASP A 891 9.00 36.50 0.61
C ASP A 891 9.15 37.63 -0.40
N ASP A 892 9.10 38.88 0.07
CA ASP A 892 9.21 40.07 -0.79
C ASP A 892 10.51 40.14 -1.63
N LYS A 893 11.57 39.45 -1.20
CA LYS A 893 12.85 39.42 -1.93
C LYS A 893 12.89 38.35 -2.99
N GLN A 894 12.29 37.18 -2.72
CA GLN A 894 12.33 36.02 -3.61
C GLN A 894 11.20 36.04 -4.63
N ARG A 895 10.02 36.56 -4.25
CA ARG A 895 8.83 36.65 -5.09
C ARG A 895 9.07 37.23 -6.49
N PRO A 896 9.77 38.41 -6.66
CA PRO A 896 9.98 38.95 -7.99
C PRO A 896 10.79 38.05 -8.91
N ALA A 897 11.83 37.40 -8.38
CA ALA A 897 12.68 36.49 -9.16
C ALA A 897 11.93 35.21 -9.56
N LEU A 898 11.11 34.65 -8.65
CA LEU A 898 10.27 33.49 -8.94
C LEU A 898 9.24 33.79 -10.03
N LEU A 899 8.55 34.94 -9.93
CA LEU A 899 7.53 35.32 -10.90
C LEU A 899 8.11 35.63 -12.28
N GLU A 900 9.27 36.29 -12.35
CA GLU A 900 9.97 36.53 -13.59
C GLU A 900 10.42 35.23 -14.27
N ALA A 901 10.96 34.30 -13.51
CA ALA A 901 11.36 32.97 -14.00
C ALA A 901 10.16 32.19 -14.51
N THR A 902 9.06 32.20 -13.76
CA THR A 902 7.80 31.53 -14.12
C THR A 902 7.20 32.12 -15.41
N GLU A 903 7.13 33.45 -15.53
CA GLU A 903 6.56 34.09 -16.73
C GLU A 903 7.42 33.84 -17.95
N LYS A 904 8.74 33.87 -17.82
CA LYS A 904 9.68 33.56 -18.92
C LYS A 904 9.48 32.12 -19.41
N ASP A 905 9.33 31.18 -18.50
CA ASP A 905 9.06 29.78 -18.82
C ASP A 905 7.67 29.62 -19.50
N TYR A 906 6.65 30.25 -18.93
CA TYR A 906 5.29 30.20 -19.48
C TYR A 906 5.18 30.86 -20.86
N ALA A 907 5.87 31.97 -21.08
CA ALA A 907 5.95 32.61 -22.40
C ALA A 907 6.55 31.66 -23.45
N SER A 908 7.66 30.98 -23.12
CA SER A 908 8.28 29.96 -23.96
C SER A 908 7.36 28.78 -24.26
N LEU A 909 6.57 28.34 -23.27
CA LEU A 909 5.60 27.25 -23.46
C LEU A 909 4.45 27.68 -24.38
N ARG A 910 3.91 28.90 -24.19
CA ARG A 910 2.87 29.46 -25.05
C ARG A 910 3.34 29.60 -26.51
N GLU A 911 4.58 30.09 -26.72
CA GLU A 911 5.16 30.21 -28.06
C GLU A 911 5.30 28.86 -28.76
N ARG A 912 5.85 27.86 -28.05
CA ARG A 912 5.98 26.48 -28.57
C ARG A 912 4.62 25.87 -28.90
N HIS A 913 3.61 26.12 -28.06
CA HIS A 913 2.26 25.65 -28.31
C HIS A 913 1.63 26.29 -29.55
N ALA A 914 1.77 27.60 -29.73
CA ALA A 914 1.30 28.29 -30.93
C ALA A 914 1.97 27.78 -32.22
N GLN A 915 3.30 27.57 -32.17
CA GLN A 915 4.05 27.04 -33.32
C GLN A 915 3.67 25.59 -33.67
N LYS A 916 3.29 24.77 -32.68
CA LYS A 916 2.83 23.38 -32.93
C LYS A 916 1.53 23.34 -33.75
N ASN A 917 0.65 24.33 -33.56
CA ASN A 917 -0.62 24.42 -34.29
C ASN A 917 -0.46 25.06 -35.68
N GLU A 918 0.66 25.70 -35.99
CA GLU A 918 0.92 26.37 -37.29
C GLU A 918 1.63 25.48 -38.30
N ARG A 919 2.10 24.30 -37.92
CA ARG A 919 2.74 23.39 -38.87
C ARG A 919 1.68 22.68 -39.71
N PRO A 920 1.49 23.07 -40.99
CA PRO A 920 0.55 22.36 -41.85
C PRO A 920 1.02 20.92 -42.06
N MET A 921 0.18 19.97 -41.71
CA MET A 921 0.47 18.57 -41.98
C MET A 921 0.56 18.36 -43.50
N LEU A 922 1.61 17.69 -43.95
CA LEU A 922 1.70 17.27 -45.34
C LEU A 922 0.61 16.25 -45.63
N THR A 923 -0.01 16.34 -46.82
CA THR A 923 -0.88 15.26 -47.28
C THR A 923 -0.06 13.99 -47.41
N LEU A 924 -0.72 12.82 -47.23
CA LEU A 924 -0.05 11.52 -47.36
C LEU A 924 0.70 11.36 -48.67
N GLU A 925 0.14 11.89 -49.75
CA GLU A 925 0.75 11.90 -51.09
C GLU A 925 2.09 12.68 -51.10
N LYS A 926 2.09 13.88 -50.51
CA LYS A 926 3.30 14.70 -50.40
C LYS A 926 4.31 14.06 -49.48
N ALA A 927 3.89 13.46 -48.37
CA ALA A 927 4.78 12.76 -47.47
C ALA A 927 5.44 11.53 -48.15
N ARG A 928 4.68 10.74 -48.91
CA ARG A 928 5.20 9.64 -49.71
C ARG A 928 6.17 10.10 -50.81
N ALA A 929 5.87 11.19 -51.48
CA ALA A 929 6.77 11.80 -52.48
C ALA A 929 8.08 12.30 -51.86
N ASN A 930 8.05 12.73 -50.60
CA ASN A 930 9.22 13.23 -49.88
C ASN A 930 9.93 12.14 -49.02
N ARG A 931 9.65 10.86 -49.27
CA ARG A 931 10.33 9.75 -48.58
C ARG A 931 11.83 9.78 -48.85
N THR A 932 12.61 9.37 -47.88
CA THR A 932 14.06 9.21 -48.03
C THR A 932 14.33 8.22 -49.20
N PRO A 933 15.06 8.63 -50.27
CA PRO A 933 15.34 7.74 -51.39
C PRO A 933 16.46 6.75 -50.97
N ILE A 934 16.06 5.54 -50.63
CA ILE A 934 16.98 4.47 -50.32
C ILE A 934 16.94 3.48 -51.48
N ASP A 935 18.11 3.23 -52.09
CA ASP A 935 18.28 2.20 -53.11
C ASP A 935 18.48 0.84 -52.46
N TRP A 936 17.38 0.16 -52.22
CA TRP A 936 17.42 -1.21 -51.67
C TRP A 936 17.94 -2.25 -52.67
N ASP A 937 17.86 -2.00 -53.97
CA ASP A 937 18.32 -2.94 -54.97
C ASP A 937 19.85 -2.94 -55.09
N GLY A 938 20.50 -1.84 -54.79
CA GLY A 938 21.96 -1.71 -54.69
C GLY A 938 22.57 -2.00 -53.31
N TYR A 939 21.74 -2.18 -52.27
CA TYR A 939 22.22 -2.41 -50.92
C TYR A 939 22.56 -3.91 -50.67
N THR A 940 23.81 -4.21 -50.43
CA THR A 940 24.22 -5.53 -49.98
C THR A 940 24.43 -5.49 -48.47
N PRO A 941 23.59 -6.20 -47.67
CA PRO A 941 23.77 -6.23 -46.23
C PRO A 941 25.12 -6.81 -45.84
N PRO A 942 25.84 -6.25 -44.90
CA PRO A 942 27.08 -6.86 -44.41
C PRO A 942 26.75 -8.20 -43.74
N VAL A 943 27.50 -9.20 -44.07
CA VAL A 943 27.40 -10.54 -43.47
C VAL A 943 28.51 -10.67 -42.44
N PRO A 944 28.19 -11.05 -41.17
CA PRO A 944 29.21 -11.30 -40.15
C PRO A 944 30.23 -12.35 -40.61
N ALA A 945 31.50 -12.19 -40.27
CA ALA A 945 32.56 -13.14 -40.62
C ALA A 945 32.26 -14.54 -40.14
N ILE A 946 31.51 -14.69 -39.06
CA ILE A 946 31.09 -16.01 -38.53
C ILE A 946 29.81 -16.56 -39.17
N GLY A 947 29.24 -15.85 -40.18
CA GLY A 947 27.98 -16.20 -40.83
C GLY A 947 26.74 -15.67 -40.09
N THR A 948 25.55 -15.91 -40.67
CA THR A 948 24.26 -15.52 -40.11
C THR A 948 23.67 -16.65 -39.27
N GLY A 949 22.81 -16.29 -38.30
CA GLY A 949 22.12 -17.20 -37.42
C GLY A 949 22.58 -17.11 -35.97
N ILE A 950 21.88 -17.85 -35.09
CA ILE A 950 22.23 -17.91 -33.67
C ILE A 950 23.42 -18.83 -33.48
N ARG A 951 24.40 -18.37 -32.71
CA ARG A 951 25.56 -19.19 -32.29
C ARG A 951 25.70 -19.10 -30.80
N ALA A 952 25.84 -20.24 -30.13
CA ALA A 952 26.18 -20.35 -28.73
C ALA A 952 27.71 -20.58 -28.59
N PHE A 953 28.31 -19.93 -27.63
CA PHE A 953 29.71 -20.10 -27.25
C PHE A 953 29.72 -20.49 -25.79
N ASP A 954 29.92 -21.80 -25.52
CA ASP A 954 29.82 -22.34 -24.15
C ASP A 954 31.13 -22.19 -23.36
N ASP A 955 32.24 -21.89 -24.06
CA ASP A 955 33.58 -21.83 -23.49
C ASP A 955 34.37 -20.56 -23.90
N TYR A 956 33.67 -19.45 -24.20
CA TYR A 956 34.32 -18.19 -24.58
C TYR A 956 35.15 -17.62 -23.44
N ASP A 957 36.38 -17.13 -23.75
CA ASP A 957 37.27 -16.58 -22.73
C ASP A 957 36.66 -15.29 -22.13
N LEU A 958 36.32 -15.35 -20.86
CA LEU A 958 35.76 -14.21 -20.13
C LEU A 958 36.75 -13.04 -19.98
N ALA A 959 38.08 -13.32 -20.00
CA ALA A 959 39.09 -12.28 -19.96
C ALA A 959 39.11 -11.45 -21.24
N GLU A 960 38.82 -12.08 -22.39
CA GLU A 960 38.65 -11.37 -23.67
C GLU A 960 37.35 -10.56 -23.67
N LEU A 961 36.22 -11.14 -23.24
CA LEU A 961 34.92 -10.45 -23.18
C LEU A 961 34.96 -9.19 -22.31
N ARG A 962 35.70 -9.26 -21.21
CA ARG A 962 35.85 -8.14 -20.27
C ARG A 962 36.35 -6.85 -20.94
N GLU A 963 37.19 -6.96 -21.96
CA GLU A 963 37.73 -5.84 -22.73
C GLU A 963 36.69 -5.09 -23.57
N TYR A 964 35.55 -5.75 -23.88
CA TYR A 964 34.48 -5.24 -24.75
C TYR A 964 33.24 -4.82 -23.97
N ILE A 965 33.21 -5.04 -22.65
CA ILE A 965 32.09 -4.62 -21.80
C ILE A 965 32.21 -3.13 -21.52
N ASP A 966 31.15 -2.37 -21.81
CA ASP A 966 30.98 -1.03 -21.30
C ASP A 966 30.62 -1.10 -19.80
N TRP A 967 31.62 -0.89 -18.97
CA TRP A 967 31.48 -0.98 -17.52
C TRP A 967 30.75 0.20 -16.89
N GLN A 968 30.65 1.34 -17.58
CA GLN A 968 30.04 2.54 -17.01
C GLN A 968 28.55 2.36 -16.66
N PRO A 969 27.70 1.72 -17.50
CA PRO A 969 26.32 1.40 -17.11
C PRO A 969 26.25 0.44 -15.91
N PHE A 970 27.16 -0.52 -15.83
CA PHE A 970 27.23 -1.45 -14.69
C PHE A 970 27.54 -0.70 -13.40
N PHE A 971 28.60 0.12 -13.39
CA PHE A 971 28.98 0.89 -12.20
C PHE A 971 27.89 1.89 -11.79
N ASN A 972 27.22 2.52 -12.75
CA ASN A 972 26.12 3.43 -12.47
C ASN A 972 24.91 2.69 -11.86
N ALA A 973 24.58 1.47 -12.36
CA ALA A 973 23.46 0.71 -11.85
C ALA A 973 23.71 0.13 -10.45
N TRP A 974 24.98 -0.14 -10.12
CA TRP A 974 25.38 -0.70 -8.82
C TRP A 974 25.93 0.35 -7.85
N GLU A 975 25.87 1.63 -8.23
CA GLU A 975 26.36 2.78 -7.42
C GLU A 975 27.82 2.60 -6.93
N MET A 976 28.70 2.01 -7.79
CA MET A 976 30.11 1.72 -7.48
C MET A 976 31.02 2.84 -7.96
#